data_37bcb69abbf933aa8ef6a7016e994b28
#
_entry.id   37bcb69abbf933aa8ef6a7016e994b28
#
_cell.length_a   1.000
_cell.length_b   1.000
_cell.length_c   1.000
_cell.angle_alpha   90.00
_cell.angle_beta   90.00
_cell.angle_gamma   90.00
#
_symmetry.space_group_name_H-M   'P 1'
#
loop_
_entity.id
_entity.type
_entity.pdbx_description
1 polymer ?
#
loop_
_entity_poly.entity_id
_entity_poly.type
_entity_poly.pdbx_seq_one_letter_code
_entity_poly.pdbx_strand_id
1 'polypeptide(L)'
;DQRCVEIAAFAVALEAWRYPGCSGYRQLPSLNIAWVGQSIKAKKEDWLSLAGDNARLYQGMDALYDTFKDAPILGSLIDPSKAVTEDLFTDGFAELQLLLNKALQQFEVEDNKEATIAAKGIVKSISLLTSKYHIVLTNVPFKETKQLNNKLQDFIFKFYQKGKTNLATAFILRIRKFLVYEGITALVSPHEWLYLKSYDLHRKELLEKMTWKGVIDLGEKAFESPQASGAFTALIILKNTLSTSDAYYSGIDIASLKTIEQKITGLKGGNIIKVQQKGQLKNPDYRIGLFSSSNIPLLKEYAGSYVGLQNGDTPQFVFSFWESLVNKNVFSYYQMPCPENKHYTGRFGILKWEQGKGVLVNSPLAFIKGREAWHKNGVAIRQTRILPATLYSGDLYDQSSAAIIPYDNNNLNAIWTFCSSPSFHDEVRKIDKKKNVTNATLVKIPFDLDYWTKIAEEQYPNGLPKPYSDDPTQWIFHGFPSKSESPLHVAIAHLLGYQWPAETDTEMELSDEARELIKQSQTLSSHVDDDGIACLPAIRGEKAADERLEALLMDAYDSEWNTSLRNQLLEEAKCKGKSLDFWLREKFFEQHCKLFQNRPFIWQIWDGLKDGFSALVNYHHLNRQNLERLIYTYLGDWIRTQEHGVKEEIDGAEVRLNAAQTLKKHLETILAGEAPYDIFVRWKPLNEQAIGWNPDINDGVRMNIRPFMSVPDVSKKKGAGILRSKPNIKWTKDRGKDVESAPWYKLGLKYGESEGSRINDHHVSLKDKQQAKEDLE
;
A
#
# COMPACT_ATOMS: atom_id res chain seq x y z
N ASP A 1 -33.40 -2.38 -15.05
CA ASP A 1 -33.54 -3.83 -15.33
C ASP A 1 -35.03 -4.18 -15.28
N GLN A 2 -35.53 -4.88 -16.29
CA GLN A 2 -36.96 -5.28 -16.42
C GLN A 2 -37.39 -6.15 -15.22
N ARG A 3 -36.56 -7.11 -14.82
CA ARG A 3 -36.86 -7.99 -13.68
C ARG A 3 -37.05 -7.22 -12.37
N CYS A 4 -36.23 -6.18 -12.14
CA CYS A 4 -36.39 -5.32 -10.97
C CYS A 4 -37.72 -4.59 -10.96
N VAL A 5 -38.23 -4.16 -12.13
CA VAL A 5 -39.51 -3.50 -12.27
C VAL A 5 -40.66 -4.48 -11.97
N GLU A 6 -40.60 -5.70 -12.52
CA GLU A 6 -41.56 -6.78 -12.25
C GLU A 6 -41.64 -7.16 -10.78
N ILE A 7 -40.45 -7.35 -10.12
CA ILE A 7 -40.36 -7.64 -8.69
C ILE A 7 -40.91 -6.48 -7.86
N ALA A 8 -40.60 -5.24 -8.21
CA ALA A 8 -41.11 -4.06 -7.51
C ALA A 8 -42.62 -3.95 -7.64
N ALA A 9 -43.18 -4.19 -8.85
CA ALA A 9 -44.61 -4.20 -9.05
C ALA A 9 -45.32 -5.28 -8.23
N PHE A 10 -44.76 -6.49 -8.22
CA PHE A 10 -45.27 -7.58 -7.38
C PHE A 10 -45.20 -7.24 -5.89
N ALA A 11 -44.08 -6.73 -5.39
CA ALA A 11 -43.89 -6.39 -3.99
C ALA A 11 -44.90 -5.32 -3.52
N VAL A 12 -45.09 -4.27 -4.30
CA VAL A 12 -46.07 -3.20 -4.02
C VAL A 12 -47.50 -3.76 -4.01
N ALA A 13 -47.83 -4.60 -5.00
CA ALA A 13 -49.15 -5.23 -5.08
C ALA A 13 -49.41 -6.14 -3.90
N LEU A 14 -48.43 -6.98 -3.54
CA LEU A 14 -48.52 -7.90 -2.41
C LEU A 14 -48.74 -7.17 -1.07
N GLU A 15 -48.00 -6.08 -0.84
CA GLU A 15 -48.12 -5.27 0.38
C GLU A 15 -49.48 -4.56 0.41
N ALA A 16 -49.93 -4.05 -0.69
CA ALA A 16 -51.28 -3.44 -0.79
C ALA A 16 -52.41 -4.43 -0.47
N TRP A 17 -52.27 -5.71 -0.86
CA TRP A 17 -53.25 -6.77 -0.58
C TRP A 17 -53.17 -7.28 0.86
N ARG A 18 -51.98 -7.19 1.50
CA ARG A 18 -51.73 -7.60 2.87
C ARG A 18 -51.97 -6.51 3.92
N TYR A 19 -52.24 -5.26 3.46
CA TYR A 19 -52.43 -4.13 4.35
C TYR A 19 -53.56 -4.37 5.35
N PRO A 20 -53.42 -4.09 6.65
CA PRO A 20 -54.47 -4.28 7.63
C PRO A 20 -55.75 -3.59 7.25
N GLY A 21 -56.86 -4.33 7.29
CA GLY A 21 -58.19 -3.86 6.85
C GLY A 21 -58.51 -4.10 5.39
N CYS A 22 -57.60 -4.67 4.60
CA CYS A 22 -57.85 -5.11 3.24
C CYS A 22 -58.28 -6.59 3.22
N SER A 23 -59.29 -6.93 2.46
CA SER A 23 -59.84 -8.30 2.37
C SER A 23 -59.07 -9.22 1.36
N GLY A 24 -57.79 -9.02 1.17
CA GLY A 24 -56.95 -9.82 0.26
C GLY A 24 -56.91 -9.26 -1.16
N TYR A 25 -56.84 -10.13 -2.19
CA TYR A 25 -56.69 -9.74 -3.59
C TYR A 25 -57.81 -8.79 -4.04
N ARG A 26 -57.43 -7.71 -4.69
CA ARG A 26 -58.28 -6.75 -5.38
C ARG A 26 -57.55 -6.12 -6.55
N GLN A 27 -58.30 -5.64 -7.54
CA GLN A 27 -57.72 -4.90 -8.64
C GLN A 27 -57.13 -3.60 -8.10
N LEU A 28 -55.81 -3.41 -8.38
CA LEU A 28 -55.10 -2.20 -8.00
C LEU A 28 -55.15 -1.18 -9.14
N PRO A 29 -55.04 0.11 -8.83
CA PRO A 29 -54.85 1.14 -9.85
C PRO A 29 -53.49 0.90 -10.57
N SER A 30 -53.35 1.51 -11.76
CA SER A 30 -52.10 1.44 -12.51
C SER A 30 -50.93 1.93 -11.64
N LEU A 31 -49.97 1.04 -11.38
CA LEU A 31 -48.79 1.35 -10.57
C LEU A 31 -47.88 2.32 -11.33
N ASN A 32 -47.34 3.35 -10.65
CA ASN A 32 -46.37 4.30 -11.18
C ASN A 32 -44.98 3.72 -11.18
N ILE A 33 -44.81 2.57 -11.82
CA ILE A 33 -43.53 1.86 -11.96
C ILE A 33 -43.24 1.74 -13.47
N ALA A 34 -42.04 2.05 -13.91
CA ALA A 34 -41.63 1.97 -15.29
C ALA A 34 -40.20 1.49 -15.45
N TRP A 35 -39.92 0.79 -16.52
CA TRP A 35 -38.59 0.36 -16.94
C TRP A 35 -38.00 1.41 -17.88
N VAL A 36 -37.16 2.30 -17.34
CA VAL A 36 -36.52 3.39 -18.10
C VAL A 36 -35.46 2.90 -19.09
N GLY A 37 -34.85 1.72 -18.80
CA GLY A 37 -33.85 1.12 -19.70
C GLY A 37 -34.38 0.45 -20.94
N GLN A 38 -35.64 0.66 -21.29
CA GLN A 38 -36.24 0.15 -22.51
C GLN A 38 -35.81 1.01 -23.72
N SER A 39 -35.12 0.41 -24.70
CA SER A 39 -34.85 1.06 -25.97
C SER A 39 -36.07 0.98 -26.91
N ILE A 40 -36.18 1.93 -27.82
CA ILE A 40 -37.13 1.85 -28.92
C ILE A 40 -36.59 0.81 -29.89
N LYS A 41 -37.24 -0.38 -29.95
CA LYS A 41 -36.85 -1.48 -30.84
C LYS A 41 -37.32 -1.30 -32.26
N ALA A 42 -38.40 -0.51 -32.46
CA ALA A 42 -38.93 -0.19 -33.79
C ALA A 42 -37.89 0.59 -34.59
N LYS A 43 -37.89 0.42 -35.93
CA LYS A 43 -37.13 1.27 -36.83
C LYS A 43 -37.56 2.72 -36.63
N LYS A 44 -36.68 3.66 -36.89
CA LYS A 44 -36.95 5.09 -36.67
C LYS A 44 -38.16 5.53 -37.53
N GLU A 45 -38.25 5.01 -38.76
CA GLU A 45 -39.36 5.29 -39.68
C GLU A 45 -40.70 4.81 -39.12
N ASP A 46 -40.75 3.58 -38.59
CA ASP A 46 -41.97 3.00 -38.00
C ASP A 46 -42.40 3.76 -36.74
N TRP A 47 -41.42 4.20 -35.92
CA TRP A 47 -41.70 5.04 -34.76
C TRP A 47 -42.26 6.41 -35.15
N LEU A 48 -41.70 7.04 -36.17
CA LEU A 48 -42.11 8.36 -36.64
C LEU A 48 -43.46 8.31 -37.38
N SER A 49 -43.82 7.18 -38.00
CA SER A 49 -45.12 7.01 -38.66
C SER A 49 -46.30 7.14 -37.68
N LEU A 50 -46.07 6.87 -36.38
CA LEU A 50 -47.09 7.09 -35.33
C LEU A 50 -47.52 8.57 -35.18
N ALA A 51 -46.75 9.50 -35.72
CA ALA A 51 -47.11 10.93 -35.70
C ALA A 51 -48.19 11.29 -36.74
N GLY A 52 -48.43 10.43 -37.74
CA GLY A 52 -49.32 10.74 -38.86
C GLY A 52 -48.92 12.06 -39.52
N ASP A 53 -49.90 12.89 -39.86
CA ASP A 53 -49.68 14.20 -40.52
C ASP A 53 -49.29 15.33 -39.51
N ASN A 54 -49.13 15.02 -38.25
CA ASN A 54 -48.81 16.03 -37.24
C ASN A 54 -47.30 16.33 -37.18
N ALA A 55 -46.89 17.40 -37.88
CA ALA A 55 -45.46 17.79 -37.94
C ALA A 55 -44.81 18.07 -36.59
N ARG A 56 -45.55 18.63 -35.62
CA ARG A 56 -45.01 18.88 -34.25
C ARG A 56 -44.80 17.57 -33.51
N LEU A 57 -45.75 16.65 -33.59
CA LEU A 57 -45.61 15.32 -32.96
C LEU A 57 -44.45 14.56 -33.61
N TYR A 58 -44.31 14.64 -34.94
CA TYR A 58 -43.20 14.03 -35.66
C TYR A 58 -41.82 14.50 -35.13
N GLN A 59 -41.61 15.83 -35.01
CA GLN A 59 -40.36 16.40 -34.48
C GLN A 59 -40.14 16.01 -33.04
N GLY A 60 -41.14 16.00 -32.20
CA GLY A 60 -41.04 15.56 -30.81
C GLY A 60 -40.70 14.08 -30.69
N MET A 61 -41.30 13.24 -31.54
CA MET A 61 -41.00 11.79 -31.59
C MET A 61 -39.61 11.51 -32.13
N ASP A 62 -39.10 12.29 -33.06
CA ASP A 62 -37.73 12.22 -33.55
C ASP A 62 -36.71 12.50 -32.42
N ALA A 63 -36.90 13.59 -31.69
CA ALA A 63 -36.09 13.97 -30.55
C ALA A 63 -36.14 12.92 -29.42
N LEU A 64 -37.31 12.34 -29.15
CA LEU A 64 -37.48 11.26 -28.19
C LEU A 64 -36.80 9.97 -28.63
N TYR A 65 -36.85 9.60 -29.90
CA TYR A 65 -36.17 8.45 -30.46
C TYR A 65 -34.65 8.55 -30.18
N ASP A 66 -34.07 9.68 -30.56
CA ASP A 66 -32.65 9.94 -30.36
C ASP A 66 -32.24 9.97 -28.86
N THR A 67 -33.14 10.41 -27.99
CA THR A 67 -32.93 10.42 -26.54
C THR A 67 -32.98 9.01 -25.92
N PHE A 68 -33.93 8.16 -26.37
CA PHE A 68 -34.18 6.84 -25.79
C PHE A 68 -33.45 5.68 -26.47
N LYS A 69 -32.83 5.88 -27.64
CA LYS A 69 -32.02 4.83 -28.29
C LYS A 69 -30.92 4.27 -27.39
N ASP A 70 -30.34 5.09 -26.54
CA ASP A 70 -29.29 4.70 -25.58
C ASP A 70 -29.85 4.50 -24.15
N ALA A 71 -31.15 4.44 -23.95
CA ALA A 71 -31.81 4.27 -22.65
C ALA A 71 -31.29 3.03 -21.84
N PRO A 72 -30.98 1.87 -22.46
CA PRO A 72 -30.41 0.72 -21.74
C PRO A 72 -29.10 1.04 -21.02
N ILE A 73 -28.34 2.02 -21.51
CA ILE A 73 -27.05 2.44 -20.98
C ILE A 73 -27.23 3.60 -19.99
N LEU A 74 -28.07 4.58 -20.36
CA LEU A 74 -28.19 5.85 -19.64
C LEU A 74 -29.22 5.81 -18.50
N GLY A 75 -30.23 4.98 -18.61
CA GLY A 75 -31.29 4.83 -17.60
C GLY A 75 -31.89 6.16 -17.15
N SER A 76 -32.09 6.32 -15.84
CA SER A 76 -32.72 7.52 -15.24
C SER A 76 -31.88 8.79 -15.31
N LEU A 77 -30.63 8.74 -15.81
CA LEU A 77 -29.84 9.94 -16.09
C LEU A 77 -30.42 10.74 -17.28
N ILE A 78 -31.20 10.11 -18.14
CA ILE A 78 -31.88 10.77 -19.24
C ILE A 78 -32.79 11.87 -18.69
N ASP A 79 -32.77 13.02 -19.37
CA ASP A 79 -33.64 14.16 -19.09
C ASP A 79 -34.46 14.47 -20.38
N PRO A 80 -35.64 13.86 -20.55
CA PRO A 80 -36.44 14.03 -21.77
C PRO A 80 -36.89 15.47 -22.02
N SER A 81 -37.00 16.28 -20.96
CA SER A 81 -37.35 17.70 -21.09
C SER A 81 -36.33 18.54 -21.87
N LYS A 82 -35.08 18.04 -22.00
CA LYS A 82 -34.04 18.70 -22.80
C LYS A 82 -34.05 18.30 -24.28
N ALA A 83 -34.73 17.25 -24.62
CA ALA A 83 -34.84 16.78 -25.99
C ALA A 83 -35.82 17.63 -26.82
N VAL A 84 -36.76 18.29 -26.15
CA VAL A 84 -37.78 19.10 -26.74
C VAL A 84 -37.53 20.57 -26.40
N THR A 85 -37.21 21.38 -27.40
CA THR A 85 -36.95 22.82 -27.21
C THR A 85 -38.28 23.57 -27.00
N GLU A 86 -38.25 24.69 -26.24
CA GLU A 86 -39.43 25.54 -26.00
C GLU A 86 -40.04 26.07 -27.30
N ASP A 87 -39.26 26.19 -28.38
CA ASP A 87 -39.72 26.62 -29.70
C ASP A 87 -40.60 25.59 -30.43
N LEU A 88 -40.58 24.32 -30.03
CA LEU A 88 -41.36 23.24 -30.64
C LEU A 88 -42.79 23.14 -30.08
N PHE A 89 -42.98 23.51 -28.80
CA PHE A 89 -44.29 23.42 -28.12
C PHE A 89 -44.51 24.60 -27.18
N THR A 90 -45.67 25.24 -27.24
CA THR A 90 -46.00 26.40 -26.42
C THR A 90 -46.02 26.08 -24.92
N ASP A 91 -46.46 24.88 -24.55
CA ASP A 91 -46.45 24.33 -23.19
C ASP A 91 -45.40 23.23 -23.00
N GLY A 92 -44.42 23.18 -23.91
CA GLY A 92 -43.29 22.26 -23.84
C GLY A 92 -43.68 20.78 -23.89
N PHE A 93 -43.11 20.01 -22.99
CA PHE A 93 -43.24 18.56 -22.99
C PHE A 93 -44.65 18.02 -22.66
N ALA A 94 -45.49 18.78 -21.94
CA ALA A 94 -46.87 18.36 -21.61
C ALA A 94 -47.75 18.21 -22.85
N GLU A 95 -47.61 19.11 -23.81
CA GLU A 95 -48.33 19.05 -25.08
C GLU A 95 -47.94 17.82 -25.93
N LEU A 96 -46.61 17.55 -26.02
CA LEU A 96 -46.09 16.36 -26.69
C LEU A 96 -46.62 15.06 -26.06
N GLN A 97 -46.63 14.97 -24.74
CA GLN A 97 -47.14 13.81 -24.01
C GLN A 97 -48.61 13.58 -24.28
N LEU A 98 -49.38 14.65 -24.37
CA LEU A 98 -50.82 14.58 -24.64
C LEU A 98 -51.10 14.12 -26.07
N LEU A 99 -50.35 14.63 -27.06
CA LEU A 99 -50.42 14.23 -28.47
C LEU A 99 -50.00 12.78 -28.66
N LEU A 100 -48.90 12.36 -27.99
CA LEU A 100 -48.41 10.99 -28.05
C LEU A 100 -49.42 9.99 -27.44
N ASN A 101 -50.04 10.33 -26.31
CA ASN A 101 -51.09 9.51 -25.70
C ASN A 101 -52.32 9.38 -26.64
N LYS A 102 -52.74 10.46 -27.31
CA LYS A 102 -53.83 10.41 -28.29
C LYS A 102 -53.48 9.54 -29.49
N ALA A 103 -52.29 9.69 -30.07
CA ALA A 103 -51.82 8.86 -31.15
C ALA A 103 -51.83 7.36 -30.78
N LEU A 104 -51.31 7.02 -29.59
CA LEU A 104 -51.26 5.63 -29.08
C LEU A 104 -52.66 5.03 -28.86
N GLN A 105 -53.68 5.83 -28.50
CA GLN A 105 -55.07 5.36 -28.37
C GLN A 105 -55.69 5.05 -29.75
N GLN A 106 -55.32 5.79 -30.82
CA GLN A 106 -55.78 5.55 -32.18
C GLN A 106 -55.17 4.27 -32.78
N PHE A 107 -53.93 3.94 -32.44
CA PHE A 107 -53.20 2.73 -32.91
C PHE A 107 -53.53 1.43 -32.18
N GLU A 108 -54.32 1.45 -31.07
CA GLU A 108 -54.78 0.22 -30.40
C GLU A 108 -55.67 -0.68 -31.27
N VAL A 109 -56.14 -0.18 -32.41
CA VAL A 109 -57.06 -0.84 -33.32
C VAL A 109 -56.34 -1.58 -34.47
N GLU A 110 -55.03 -1.35 -34.72
CA GLU A 110 -54.28 -1.93 -35.82
C GLU A 110 -53.17 -2.90 -35.32
N ASP A 111 -52.81 -3.86 -36.17
CA ASP A 111 -52.01 -5.10 -35.91
C ASP A 111 -50.59 -4.97 -35.32
N ASN A 112 -50.17 -3.83 -34.78
CA ASN A 112 -48.79 -3.60 -34.31
C ASN A 112 -48.67 -3.59 -32.76
N LYS A 113 -49.13 -4.67 -32.11
CA LYS A 113 -49.21 -4.80 -30.64
C LYS A 113 -47.90 -4.58 -29.90
N GLU A 114 -46.76 -5.04 -30.43
CA GLU A 114 -45.46 -4.90 -29.76
C GLU A 114 -44.94 -3.43 -29.74
N ALA A 115 -45.06 -2.73 -30.85
CA ALA A 115 -44.67 -1.32 -30.96
C ALA A 115 -45.51 -0.43 -30.03
N THR A 116 -46.81 -0.70 -29.97
CA THR A 116 -47.77 0.02 -29.09
C THR A 116 -47.46 -0.22 -27.59
N ILE A 117 -47.18 -1.45 -27.20
CA ILE A 117 -46.81 -1.78 -25.80
C ILE A 117 -45.47 -1.10 -25.43
N ALA A 118 -44.48 -1.15 -26.32
CA ALA A 118 -43.20 -0.48 -26.10
C ALA A 118 -43.36 1.04 -25.99
N ALA A 119 -44.17 1.63 -26.87
CA ALA A 119 -44.45 3.07 -26.85
C ALA A 119 -45.16 3.50 -25.56
N LYS A 120 -46.16 2.74 -25.07
CA LYS A 120 -46.83 2.98 -23.79
C LYS A 120 -45.81 2.93 -22.60
N GLY A 121 -44.89 1.95 -22.61
CA GLY A 121 -43.84 1.85 -21.63
C GLY A 121 -42.90 3.07 -21.63
N ILE A 122 -42.54 3.56 -22.80
CA ILE A 122 -41.71 4.75 -22.99
C ILE A 122 -42.45 6.00 -22.53
N VAL A 123 -43.69 6.19 -22.91
CA VAL A 123 -44.53 7.33 -22.47
C VAL A 123 -44.61 7.37 -20.94
N LYS A 124 -44.82 6.23 -20.31
CA LYS A 124 -44.83 6.13 -18.84
C LYS A 124 -43.48 6.49 -18.25
N SER A 125 -42.39 6.01 -18.84
CA SER A 125 -41.03 6.35 -18.41
C SER A 125 -40.76 7.85 -18.56
N ILE A 126 -41.16 8.44 -19.66
CA ILE A 126 -41.05 9.88 -19.91
C ILE A 126 -41.85 10.66 -18.87
N SER A 127 -43.10 10.27 -18.61
CA SER A 127 -43.93 10.92 -17.57
C SER A 127 -43.23 10.91 -16.21
N LEU A 128 -42.70 9.76 -15.77
CA LEU A 128 -42.00 9.65 -14.49
C LEU A 128 -40.68 10.42 -14.48
N LEU A 129 -39.92 10.46 -15.59
CA LEU A 129 -38.63 11.15 -15.66
C LEU A 129 -38.77 12.68 -15.76
N THR A 130 -39.90 13.21 -16.17
CA THR A 130 -40.18 14.66 -16.28
C THR A 130 -40.98 15.20 -15.08
N SER A 131 -41.67 14.32 -14.37
CA SER A 131 -42.44 14.70 -13.16
C SER A 131 -41.55 15.24 -12.06
N LYS A 132 -42.14 16.08 -11.23
CA LYS A 132 -41.51 16.64 -10.03
C LYS A 132 -42.11 15.98 -8.78
N TYR A 133 -41.22 15.71 -7.79
CA TYR A 133 -41.60 14.97 -6.62
C TYR A 133 -41.27 15.75 -5.35
N HIS A 134 -42.06 15.59 -4.31
CA HIS A 134 -41.80 16.14 -2.99
C HIS A 134 -40.72 15.35 -2.22
N ILE A 135 -40.65 14.04 -2.48
CA ILE A 135 -39.69 13.14 -1.85
C ILE A 135 -39.07 12.24 -2.94
N VAL A 136 -37.73 12.15 -2.93
CA VAL A 136 -36.96 11.22 -3.76
C VAL A 136 -36.02 10.41 -2.88
N LEU A 137 -36.22 9.09 -2.85
CA LEU A 137 -35.40 8.16 -2.09
C LEU A 137 -34.65 7.22 -3.05
N THR A 138 -33.35 7.03 -2.85
CA THR A 138 -32.59 6.12 -3.70
C THR A 138 -31.29 5.66 -3.07
N ASN A 139 -30.85 4.46 -3.45
CA ASN A 139 -29.50 3.97 -3.33
C ASN A 139 -28.80 4.15 -4.67
N VAL A 140 -27.89 5.12 -4.78
CA VAL A 140 -27.22 5.44 -6.05
C VAL A 140 -26.11 4.41 -6.37
N PRO A 141 -25.84 4.12 -7.66
CA PRO A 141 -24.81 3.16 -8.02
C PRO A 141 -23.39 3.66 -7.70
N PHE A 142 -22.56 2.80 -7.07
CA PHE A 142 -21.20 3.11 -6.63
C PHE A 142 -20.18 2.68 -7.69
N LYS A 143 -19.96 3.53 -8.72
CA LYS A 143 -18.99 3.21 -9.78
C LYS A 143 -18.29 4.46 -10.29
N GLU A 144 -16.95 4.40 -10.34
CA GLU A 144 -16.16 5.49 -10.92
C GLU A 144 -16.44 5.63 -12.43
N THR A 145 -16.54 6.86 -12.93
CA THR A 145 -16.91 7.12 -14.33
C THR A 145 -15.93 6.50 -15.31
N LYS A 146 -14.63 6.48 -15.02
CA LYS A 146 -13.60 5.83 -15.86
C LYS A 146 -13.76 4.31 -16.04
N GLN A 147 -14.60 3.66 -15.21
CA GLN A 147 -14.92 2.23 -15.29
C GLN A 147 -16.21 1.94 -16.05
N LEU A 148 -16.89 2.97 -16.54
CA LEU A 148 -18.12 2.88 -17.33
C LEU A 148 -17.78 2.71 -18.82
N ASN A 149 -18.77 2.36 -19.63
CA ASN A 149 -18.60 2.37 -21.08
C ASN A 149 -18.47 3.81 -21.62
N ASN A 150 -17.88 3.97 -22.78
CA ASN A 150 -17.56 5.28 -23.37
C ASN A 150 -18.80 6.16 -23.56
N LYS A 151 -19.93 5.60 -24.03
CA LYS A 151 -21.18 6.37 -24.24
C LYS A 151 -21.69 6.99 -22.94
N LEU A 152 -21.68 6.23 -21.85
CA LEU A 152 -22.12 6.75 -20.54
C LEU A 152 -21.13 7.77 -19.98
N GLN A 153 -19.82 7.56 -20.18
CA GLN A 153 -18.81 8.55 -19.82
C GLN A 153 -19.04 9.87 -20.56
N ASP A 154 -19.17 9.84 -21.87
CA ASP A 154 -19.38 11.04 -22.72
C ASP A 154 -20.66 11.78 -22.32
N PHE A 155 -21.74 11.03 -22.03
CA PHE A 155 -23.00 11.60 -21.57
C PHE A 155 -22.83 12.32 -20.21
N ILE A 156 -22.12 11.68 -19.24
CA ILE A 156 -21.85 12.29 -17.93
C ILE A 156 -20.97 13.53 -18.08
N PHE A 157 -19.92 13.47 -18.88
CA PHE A 157 -19.06 14.63 -19.16
C PHE A 157 -19.82 15.79 -19.79
N LYS A 158 -20.73 15.50 -20.69
CA LYS A 158 -21.52 16.53 -21.38
C LYS A 158 -22.59 17.16 -20.49
N PHE A 159 -23.32 16.38 -19.69
CA PHE A 159 -24.54 16.84 -19.02
C PHE A 159 -24.41 16.99 -17.50
N TYR A 160 -23.41 16.34 -16.87
CA TYR A 160 -23.20 16.31 -15.42
C TYR A 160 -21.76 16.63 -15.01
N GLN A 161 -21.15 17.63 -15.66
CA GLN A 161 -19.73 17.95 -15.53
C GLN A 161 -19.22 18.07 -14.07
N LYS A 162 -19.99 18.68 -13.17
CA LYS A 162 -19.62 18.83 -11.77
C LYS A 162 -19.73 17.53 -10.97
N GLY A 163 -20.47 16.55 -11.47
CA GLY A 163 -20.61 15.20 -10.90
C GLY A 163 -19.85 14.12 -11.66
N LYS A 164 -18.94 14.48 -12.55
CA LYS A 164 -18.33 13.59 -13.55
C LYS A 164 -17.39 12.51 -13.00
N THR A 165 -17.00 12.58 -11.76
CA THR A 165 -16.00 11.66 -11.17
C THR A 165 -16.57 10.28 -10.86
N ASN A 166 -17.85 10.23 -10.46
CA ASN A 166 -18.52 8.98 -10.07
C ASN A 166 -19.98 9.01 -10.56
N LEU A 167 -20.49 7.85 -10.94
CA LEU A 167 -21.89 7.71 -11.37
C LEU A 167 -22.87 8.18 -10.28
N ALA A 168 -22.57 7.92 -9.00
CA ALA A 168 -23.36 8.39 -7.87
C ALA A 168 -23.52 9.92 -7.86
N THR A 169 -22.43 10.65 -8.08
CA THR A 169 -22.49 12.13 -8.08
C THR A 169 -23.23 12.71 -9.29
N ALA A 170 -23.17 12.04 -10.44
CA ALA A 170 -24.02 12.38 -11.59
C ALA A 170 -25.51 12.17 -11.26
N PHE A 171 -25.85 11.06 -10.58
CA PHE A 171 -27.23 10.81 -10.11
C PHE A 171 -27.71 11.84 -9.09
N ILE A 172 -26.88 12.27 -8.16
CA ILE A 172 -27.24 13.32 -7.19
C ILE A 172 -27.65 14.61 -7.91
N LEU A 173 -26.92 15.01 -8.95
CA LEU A 173 -27.28 16.17 -9.77
C LEU A 173 -28.58 15.94 -10.57
N ARG A 174 -28.83 14.72 -11.04
CA ARG A 174 -30.10 14.36 -11.72
C ARG A 174 -31.29 14.40 -10.76
N ILE A 175 -31.12 13.85 -9.54
CA ILE A 175 -32.17 13.82 -8.50
C ILE A 175 -32.63 15.23 -8.15
N ARG A 176 -31.73 16.21 -8.06
CA ARG A 176 -32.12 17.60 -7.82
C ARG A 176 -33.14 18.10 -8.88
N LYS A 177 -33.05 17.64 -10.12
CA LYS A 177 -33.98 18.00 -11.15
C LYS A 177 -35.37 17.32 -11.03
N PHE A 178 -35.45 16.23 -10.28
CA PHE A 178 -36.73 15.58 -9.94
C PHE A 178 -37.48 16.26 -8.81
N LEU A 179 -36.83 17.09 -7.99
CA LEU A 179 -37.47 17.70 -6.83
C LEU A 179 -38.26 18.95 -7.18
N VAL A 180 -39.45 19.07 -6.57
CA VAL A 180 -40.16 20.36 -6.49
C VAL A 180 -39.34 21.33 -5.63
N TYR A 181 -39.69 22.62 -5.64
CA TYR A 181 -39.18 23.54 -4.62
C TYR A 181 -39.59 23.04 -3.22
N GLU A 182 -38.68 23.07 -2.27
CA GLU A 182 -38.79 22.47 -0.93
C GLU A 182 -38.86 20.91 -0.90
N GLY A 183 -38.80 20.23 -2.00
CA GLY A 183 -38.73 18.78 -2.03
C GLY A 183 -37.46 18.23 -1.36
N ILE A 184 -37.57 17.04 -0.79
CA ILE A 184 -36.49 16.40 -0.01
C ILE A 184 -35.99 15.16 -0.73
N THR A 185 -34.68 14.93 -0.69
CA THR A 185 -34.10 13.66 -1.08
C THR A 185 -33.33 13.04 0.05
N ALA A 186 -33.44 11.71 0.20
CA ALA A 186 -32.57 10.92 1.07
C ALA A 186 -31.86 9.84 0.24
N LEU A 187 -30.55 9.81 0.37
CA LEU A 187 -29.66 9.07 -0.51
C LEU A 187 -28.77 8.12 0.31
N VAL A 188 -28.60 6.91 -0.20
CA VAL A 188 -27.47 6.04 0.16
C VAL A 188 -26.40 6.27 -0.92
N SER A 189 -25.22 6.71 -0.52
CA SER A 189 -24.15 7.07 -1.46
C SER A 189 -22.77 6.67 -0.98
N PRO A 190 -21.75 6.57 -1.86
CA PRO A 190 -20.36 6.48 -1.41
C PRO A 190 -20.03 7.68 -0.53
N HIS A 191 -19.31 7.50 0.57
CA HIS A 191 -18.97 8.62 1.44
C HIS A 191 -17.78 9.46 0.90
N GLU A 192 -17.00 8.91 -0.03
CA GLU A 192 -15.76 9.52 -0.52
C GLU A 192 -15.94 10.91 -1.14
N TRP A 193 -17.08 11.16 -1.80
CA TRP A 193 -17.34 12.46 -2.41
C TRP A 193 -17.51 13.58 -1.38
N LEU A 194 -17.74 13.26 -0.10
CA LEU A 194 -17.82 14.26 0.98
C LEU A 194 -16.46 14.94 1.25
N TYR A 195 -15.32 14.29 0.94
CA TYR A 195 -14.01 14.80 1.32
C TYR A 195 -12.92 14.75 0.24
N LEU A 196 -13.00 13.91 -0.81
CA LEU A 196 -11.94 13.88 -1.82
C LEU A 196 -11.92 15.15 -2.69
N LYS A 197 -10.71 15.61 -3.03
CA LYS A 197 -10.49 16.81 -3.85
C LYS A 197 -11.20 16.75 -5.20
N SER A 198 -11.23 15.59 -5.87
CA SER A 198 -11.85 15.41 -7.18
C SER A 198 -13.35 15.75 -7.24
N TYR A 199 -14.00 15.94 -6.09
CA TYR A 199 -15.42 16.27 -5.98
C TYR A 199 -15.67 17.69 -5.43
N ASP A 200 -14.68 18.54 -5.38
CA ASP A 200 -14.76 19.89 -4.80
C ASP A 200 -15.86 20.73 -5.44
N LEU A 201 -15.91 20.81 -6.77
CA LEU A 201 -16.94 21.56 -7.51
C LEU A 201 -18.35 21.00 -7.31
N HIS A 202 -18.48 19.66 -7.14
CA HIS A 202 -19.74 19.01 -6.84
C HIS A 202 -20.25 19.43 -5.45
N ARG A 203 -19.38 19.38 -4.44
CA ARG A 203 -19.72 19.82 -3.07
C ARG A 203 -20.10 21.27 -3.02
N LYS A 204 -19.30 22.13 -3.67
CA LYS A 204 -19.57 23.57 -3.74
C LYS A 204 -20.98 23.82 -4.27
N GLU A 205 -21.35 23.19 -5.38
CA GLU A 205 -22.69 23.35 -5.97
C GLU A 205 -23.79 22.90 -5.02
N LEU A 206 -23.64 21.77 -4.35
CA LEU A 206 -24.66 21.28 -3.42
C LEU A 206 -24.76 22.16 -2.17
N LEU A 207 -23.64 22.65 -1.64
CA LEU A 207 -23.62 23.56 -0.49
C LEU A 207 -24.27 24.92 -0.81
N GLU A 208 -24.10 25.42 -2.03
CA GLU A 208 -24.67 26.71 -2.46
C GLU A 208 -26.15 26.61 -2.87
N LYS A 209 -26.54 25.49 -3.48
CA LYS A 209 -27.84 25.36 -4.18
C LYS A 209 -28.84 24.43 -3.52
N MET A 210 -28.47 23.73 -2.44
CA MET A 210 -29.35 22.88 -1.65
C MET A 210 -29.16 23.12 -0.16
N THR A 211 -30.23 22.99 0.61
CA THR A 211 -30.14 23.00 2.07
C THR A 211 -29.91 21.57 2.57
N TRP A 212 -28.83 21.36 3.29
CA TRP A 212 -28.50 20.09 3.93
C TRP A 212 -29.32 19.91 5.20
N LYS A 213 -29.83 18.70 5.42
CA LYS A 213 -30.63 18.34 6.60
C LYS A 213 -29.94 17.28 7.45
N GLY A 214 -29.29 16.31 6.80
CA GLY A 214 -28.63 15.23 7.52
C GLY A 214 -27.47 14.61 6.77
N VAL A 215 -26.45 14.20 7.52
CA VAL A 215 -25.30 13.41 7.07
C VAL A 215 -25.03 12.32 8.10
N ILE A 216 -25.09 11.08 7.68
CA ILE A 216 -24.74 9.94 8.52
C ILE A 216 -23.61 9.18 7.85
N ASP A 217 -22.43 9.18 8.46
CA ASP A 217 -21.30 8.43 7.96
C ASP A 217 -21.31 7.01 8.55
N LEU A 218 -21.65 6.05 7.70
CA LEU A 218 -21.72 4.64 8.07
C LEU A 218 -20.35 3.94 7.93
N GLY A 219 -19.45 4.44 7.09
CA GLY A 219 -18.17 3.77 6.80
C GLY A 219 -18.31 2.43 6.10
N GLU A 220 -17.35 1.54 6.31
CA GLU A 220 -17.36 0.14 5.82
C GLU A 220 -18.41 -0.72 6.54
N LYS A 221 -18.77 -1.86 5.94
CA LYS A 221 -19.67 -2.88 6.52
C LYS A 221 -21.05 -2.35 6.88
N ALA A 222 -21.56 -1.44 6.06
CA ALA A 222 -22.94 -0.97 6.18
C ALA A 222 -23.97 -1.93 5.55
N PHE A 223 -23.51 -2.93 4.77
CA PHE A 223 -24.34 -3.92 4.10
C PHE A 223 -23.98 -5.33 4.56
N GLU A 224 -25.00 -6.22 4.65
CA GLU A 224 -24.83 -7.63 4.99
C GLU A 224 -24.16 -8.44 3.88
N SER A 225 -24.39 -8.03 2.62
CA SER A 225 -23.84 -8.73 1.45
C SER A 225 -22.31 -8.66 1.44
N PRO A 226 -21.61 -9.81 1.33
CA PRO A 226 -20.14 -9.85 1.26
C PRO A 226 -19.57 -8.98 0.13
N GLN A 227 -20.27 -8.89 -1.00
CA GLN A 227 -19.85 -8.10 -2.16
C GLN A 227 -19.90 -6.59 -1.89
N ALA A 228 -20.80 -6.15 -1.02
CA ALA A 228 -20.98 -4.73 -0.68
C ALA A 228 -20.35 -4.36 0.68
N SER A 229 -19.86 -5.33 1.45
CA SER A 229 -19.31 -5.10 2.82
C SER A 229 -18.11 -4.16 2.85
N GLY A 230 -17.34 -4.09 1.78
CA GLY A 230 -16.19 -3.19 1.62
C GLY A 230 -16.54 -1.78 1.14
N ALA A 231 -17.82 -1.49 0.85
CA ALA A 231 -18.24 -0.18 0.39
C ALA A 231 -18.32 0.83 1.55
N PHE A 232 -17.59 1.92 1.42
CA PHE A 232 -17.69 3.05 2.34
C PHE A 232 -18.94 3.87 2.02
N THR A 233 -19.88 3.94 2.93
CA THR A 233 -21.24 4.42 2.71
C THR A 233 -21.61 5.58 3.61
N ALA A 234 -22.37 6.54 3.07
CA ALA A 234 -23.02 7.60 3.83
C ALA A 234 -24.51 7.73 3.45
N LEU A 235 -25.32 8.15 4.42
CA LEU A 235 -26.70 8.56 4.20
C LEU A 235 -26.75 10.09 4.19
N ILE A 236 -27.36 10.66 3.15
CA ILE A 236 -27.42 12.10 2.93
C ILE A 236 -28.86 12.54 2.75
N ILE A 237 -29.26 13.59 3.46
CA ILE A 237 -30.60 14.20 3.35
C ILE A 237 -30.45 15.64 2.91
N LEU A 238 -31.02 15.98 1.74
CA LEU A 238 -30.97 17.30 1.13
C LEU A 238 -32.37 17.84 0.84
N LYS A 239 -32.57 19.14 0.99
CA LYS A 239 -33.77 19.86 0.62
C LYS A 239 -33.50 20.78 -0.57
N ASN A 240 -34.35 20.80 -1.58
CA ASN A 240 -34.23 21.63 -2.79
C ASN A 240 -34.63 23.08 -2.51
N THR A 241 -33.84 23.76 -1.69
CA THR A 241 -33.92 25.21 -1.42
C THR A 241 -32.52 25.77 -1.34
N LEU A 242 -32.36 27.05 -1.63
CA LEU A 242 -31.11 27.74 -1.37
C LEU A 242 -30.80 27.74 0.14
N SER A 243 -29.53 27.58 0.47
CA SER A 243 -29.07 27.62 1.86
C SER A 243 -29.10 29.04 2.41
N THR A 244 -29.67 29.23 3.59
CA THR A 244 -29.62 30.49 4.35
C THR A 244 -28.31 30.57 5.14
N SER A 245 -27.97 31.77 5.64
CA SER A 245 -26.75 31.97 6.43
C SER A 245 -26.71 31.20 7.75
N ASP A 246 -27.88 30.91 8.28
CA ASP A 246 -28.14 30.19 9.54
C ASP A 246 -28.56 28.74 9.36
N ALA A 247 -28.42 28.19 8.15
CA ALA A 247 -28.73 26.80 7.90
C ALA A 247 -27.75 25.85 8.61
N TYR A 248 -28.32 24.88 9.34
CA TYR A 248 -27.61 23.80 9.99
C TYR A 248 -28.07 22.45 9.46
N TYR A 249 -27.18 21.49 9.43
CA TYR A 249 -27.51 20.09 9.27
C TYR A 249 -27.07 19.28 10.49
N SER A 250 -27.76 18.17 10.72
CA SER A 250 -27.44 17.24 11.78
C SER A 250 -26.71 16.04 11.24
N GLY A 251 -25.85 15.42 12.04
CA GLY A 251 -25.19 14.20 11.60
C GLY A 251 -24.74 13.31 12.73
N ILE A 252 -24.46 12.05 12.34
CA ILE A 252 -23.94 11.01 13.22
C ILE A 252 -22.76 10.36 12.50
N ASP A 253 -21.63 10.22 13.20
CA ASP A 253 -20.46 9.49 12.70
C ASP A 253 -20.35 8.14 13.42
N ILE A 254 -20.60 7.07 12.70
CA ILE A 254 -20.46 5.70 13.15
C ILE A 254 -19.55 4.87 12.24
N ALA A 255 -18.71 5.54 11.45
CA ALA A 255 -17.80 4.88 10.50
C ALA A 255 -16.79 3.94 11.17
N SER A 256 -16.42 4.21 12.44
CA SER A 256 -15.49 3.37 13.21
C SER A 256 -16.08 2.04 13.68
N LEU A 257 -17.41 1.92 13.76
CA LEU A 257 -18.10 0.72 14.21
C LEU A 257 -17.98 -0.39 13.15
N LYS A 258 -17.71 -1.63 13.60
CA LYS A 258 -17.28 -2.73 12.72
C LYS A 258 -18.37 -3.73 12.35
N THR A 259 -19.47 -3.79 13.11
CA THR A 259 -20.57 -4.71 12.82
C THR A 259 -21.89 -3.96 12.59
N ILE A 260 -22.84 -4.62 11.93
CA ILE A 260 -24.16 -4.05 11.65
C ILE A 260 -24.92 -3.77 12.96
N GLU A 261 -24.84 -4.67 13.93
CA GLU A 261 -25.47 -4.50 15.24
C GLU A 261 -24.93 -3.28 15.98
N GLN A 262 -23.60 -3.09 15.96
CA GLN A 262 -22.97 -1.90 16.52
C GLN A 262 -23.45 -0.63 15.81
N LYS A 263 -23.58 -0.66 14.47
CA LYS A 263 -24.08 0.49 13.70
C LYS A 263 -25.54 0.78 14.01
N ILE A 264 -26.40 -0.24 14.14
CA ILE A 264 -27.80 -0.05 14.54
C ILE A 264 -27.88 0.59 15.93
N THR A 265 -27.09 0.11 16.88
CA THR A 265 -27.03 0.68 18.23
C THR A 265 -26.49 2.12 18.20
N GLY A 266 -25.45 2.37 17.41
CA GLY A 266 -24.88 3.69 17.20
C GLY A 266 -25.86 4.68 16.56
N LEU A 267 -26.70 4.23 15.62
CA LEU A 267 -27.76 5.08 15.04
C LEU A 267 -28.85 5.44 16.07
N LYS A 268 -29.19 4.53 16.97
CA LYS A 268 -30.23 4.74 18.01
C LYS A 268 -29.75 5.62 19.16
N GLY A 269 -28.50 5.50 19.57
CA GLY A 269 -27.92 6.17 20.73
C GLY A 269 -26.76 7.12 20.44
N GLY A 270 -26.43 7.35 19.16
CA GLY A 270 -25.28 8.15 18.77
C GLY A 270 -25.45 9.63 19.05
N ASN A 271 -24.34 10.32 19.31
CA ASN A 271 -24.33 11.75 19.53
C ASN A 271 -24.64 12.48 18.20
N ILE A 272 -25.68 13.29 18.22
CA ILE A 272 -26.11 14.12 17.07
C ILE A 272 -25.31 15.43 17.10
N ILE A 273 -24.48 15.60 16.08
CA ILE A 273 -23.65 16.81 15.89
C ILE A 273 -24.41 17.76 14.95
N LYS A 274 -24.57 19.02 15.37
CA LYS A 274 -25.12 20.09 14.53
C LYS A 274 -23.99 20.91 13.91
N VAL A 275 -24.03 21.09 12.60
CA VAL A 275 -22.97 21.77 11.85
C VAL A 275 -23.56 22.86 10.97
N GLN A 276 -22.96 24.04 11.01
CA GLN A 276 -23.36 25.15 10.16
C GLN A 276 -22.96 24.90 8.70
N GLN A 277 -23.93 24.88 7.79
CA GLN A 277 -23.70 24.57 6.39
C GLN A 277 -22.74 25.56 5.72
N LYS A 278 -22.94 26.87 5.94
CA LYS A 278 -22.11 27.93 5.34
C LYS A 278 -20.64 27.83 5.77
N GLY A 279 -20.39 27.36 6.99
CA GLY A 279 -19.04 27.08 7.49
C GLY A 279 -18.28 26.06 6.63
N GLN A 280 -18.96 25.08 6.06
CA GLN A 280 -18.34 24.06 5.21
C GLN A 280 -17.78 24.61 3.89
N LEU A 281 -18.24 25.75 3.41
CA LEU A 281 -17.66 26.46 2.25
C LEU A 281 -16.26 27.03 2.55
N LYS A 282 -15.91 27.19 3.82
CA LYS A 282 -14.57 27.63 4.26
C LYS A 282 -13.58 26.46 4.38
N ASN A 283 -14.08 25.23 4.45
CA ASN A 283 -13.21 24.06 4.53
C ASN A 283 -12.40 23.90 3.24
N PRO A 284 -11.16 23.40 3.33
CA PRO A 284 -10.36 23.08 2.16
C PRO A 284 -11.12 22.18 1.19
N ASP A 285 -11.10 22.52 -0.10
CA ASP A 285 -11.80 21.79 -1.16
C ASP A 285 -13.32 21.62 -0.87
N TYR A 286 -13.92 22.53 -0.07
CA TYR A 286 -15.34 22.48 0.35
C TYR A 286 -15.73 21.15 1.00
N ARG A 287 -14.84 20.55 1.76
CA ARG A 287 -15.08 19.23 2.41
C ARG A 287 -16.21 19.31 3.42
N ILE A 288 -17.04 18.28 3.41
CA ILE A 288 -18.21 18.17 4.27
C ILE A 288 -17.88 17.19 5.40
N GLY A 289 -18.01 17.64 6.62
CA GLY A 289 -17.75 16.82 7.80
C GLY A 289 -18.65 17.20 8.97
N LEU A 290 -18.61 16.38 10.01
CA LEU A 290 -19.33 16.59 11.25
C LEU A 290 -18.47 17.37 12.25
N PHE A 291 -17.90 18.49 11.81
CA PHE A 291 -17.06 19.39 12.61
C PHE A 291 -17.30 20.85 12.21
N SER A 292 -17.08 21.75 13.13
CA SER A 292 -17.12 23.19 12.84
C SER A 292 -15.85 23.61 12.12
N SER A 293 -15.96 24.54 11.17
CA SER A 293 -14.78 25.14 10.54
C SER A 293 -13.99 25.93 11.59
N SER A 294 -12.68 25.74 11.60
CA SER A 294 -11.74 26.51 12.40
C SER A 294 -11.38 27.82 11.69
N ASN A 295 -11.13 28.88 12.45
CA ASN A 295 -10.52 30.11 11.94
C ASN A 295 -8.98 30.06 12.04
N ILE A 296 -8.41 28.98 12.59
CA ILE A 296 -6.96 28.75 12.68
C ILE A 296 -6.40 28.58 11.26
N PRO A 297 -5.27 29.20 10.91
CA PRO A 297 -4.60 29.00 9.64
C PRO A 297 -4.30 27.54 9.37
N LEU A 298 -4.19 27.17 8.11
CA LEU A 298 -3.88 25.77 7.74
C LEU A 298 -2.37 25.56 7.72
N LEU A 299 -1.92 24.35 8.02
CA LEU A 299 -0.50 23.98 7.93
C LEU A 299 0.11 24.29 6.55
N LYS A 300 -0.68 24.27 5.47
CA LYS A 300 -0.22 24.64 4.11
C LYS A 300 0.27 26.09 3.97
N GLU A 301 -0.09 26.98 4.89
CA GLU A 301 0.42 28.36 4.91
C GLU A 301 1.89 28.40 5.39
N TYR A 302 2.34 27.36 6.08
CA TYR A 302 3.67 27.26 6.69
C TYR A 302 4.55 26.18 6.08
N ALA A 303 3.96 25.17 5.40
CA ALA A 303 4.70 24.02 4.85
C ALA A 303 4.04 23.44 3.61
N GLY A 304 4.88 22.92 2.71
CA GLY A 304 4.46 22.09 1.57
C GLY A 304 4.50 20.60 1.91
N SER A 305 3.69 19.79 1.21
CA SER A 305 3.70 18.33 1.37
C SER A 305 3.93 17.64 0.03
N TYR A 306 4.96 16.81 -0.06
CA TYR A 306 5.44 16.19 -1.28
C TYR A 306 5.46 14.67 -1.12
N VAL A 307 4.92 13.95 -2.12
CA VAL A 307 4.92 12.47 -2.13
C VAL A 307 6.27 11.94 -2.64
N GLY A 308 6.71 10.80 -2.10
CA GLY A 308 7.97 10.18 -2.48
C GLY A 308 7.98 9.53 -3.85
N LEU A 309 9.14 8.99 -4.21
CA LEU A 309 9.45 8.37 -5.49
C LEU A 309 8.76 7.01 -5.61
N GLN A 310 8.10 6.78 -6.74
CA GLN A 310 7.58 5.47 -7.13
C GLN A 310 8.60 4.77 -8.01
N ASN A 311 9.17 3.66 -7.53
CA ASN A 311 10.25 2.94 -8.23
C ASN A 311 9.76 1.95 -9.31
N GLY A 312 8.47 1.60 -9.32
CA GLY A 312 7.87 0.67 -10.29
C GLY A 312 8.19 -0.81 -10.08
N ASP A 313 9.37 -1.15 -9.53
CA ASP A 313 9.81 -2.52 -9.23
C ASP A 313 10.68 -2.54 -7.97
N THR A 314 10.04 -2.58 -6.81
CA THR A 314 10.74 -2.59 -5.52
C THR A 314 11.73 -3.75 -5.37
N PRO A 315 11.43 -5.00 -5.75
CA PRO A 315 12.39 -6.09 -5.69
C PRO A 315 13.67 -5.87 -6.50
N GLN A 316 13.61 -5.09 -7.57
CA GLN A 316 14.75 -4.80 -8.43
C GLN A 316 15.59 -3.63 -7.92
N PHE A 317 14.95 -2.57 -7.40
CA PHE A 317 15.62 -1.29 -7.18
C PHE A 317 15.85 -0.95 -5.71
N VAL A 318 15.12 -1.57 -4.77
CA VAL A 318 15.23 -1.26 -3.35
C VAL A 318 15.88 -2.40 -2.58
N PHE A 319 16.93 -2.08 -1.84
CA PHE A 319 17.66 -2.97 -0.97
C PHE A 319 17.60 -2.45 0.47
N SER A 320 17.81 -3.32 1.44
CA SER A 320 18.22 -2.87 2.76
C SER A 320 19.74 -2.61 2.74
N PHE A 321 20.22 -1.60 3.45
CA PHE A 321 21.64 -1.22 3.38
C PHE A 321 22.60 -2.37 3.77
N TRP A 322 22.15 -3.29 4.58
CA TRP A 322 22.92 -4.48 4.99
C TRP A 322 22.91 -5.62 3.94
N GLU A 323 22.12 -5.51 2.87
CA GLU A 323 22.12 -6.50 1.79
C GLU A 323 23.24 -6.26 0.77
N SER A 324 23.77 -5.07 0.68
CA SER A 324 24.78 -4.69 -0.31
C SER A 324 25.71 -3.62 0.24
N LEU A 325 26.97 -3.65 -0.19
CA LEU A 325 27.89 -2.58 0.13
C LEU A 325 27.39 -1.26 -0.45
N VAL A 326 27.31 -0.21 0.36
CA VAL A 326 26.77 1.09 -0.04
C VAL A 326 27.83 1.84 -0.87
N ASN A 327 27.77 1.67 -2.19
CA ASN A 327 28.54 2.46 -3.13
C ASN A 327 27.69 3.65 -3.61
N LYS A 328 28.05 4.87 -3.23
CA LYS A 328 27.31 6.11 -3.58
C LYS A 328 27.17 6.36 -5.09
N ASN A 329 28.01 5.76 -5.94
CA ASN A 329 27.83 5.82 -7.38
C ASN A 329 26.67 4.98 -7.89
N VAL A 330 26.31 3.92 -7.15
CA VAL A 330 25.24 2.97 -7.51
C VAL A 330 24.00 3.22 -6.65
N PHE A 331 24.17 3.38 -5.34
CA PHE A 331 23.09 3.48 -4.38
C PHE A 331 22.98 4.86 -3.77
N SER A 332 21.75 5.27 -3.46
CA SER A 332 21.45 6.42 -2.60
C SER A 332 20.64 5.96 -1.41
N TYR A 333 20.80 6.61 -0.27
CA TYR A 333 19.94 6.38 0.90
C TYR A 333 18.49 6.64 0.52
N TYR A 334 17.61 5.77 1.01
CA TYR A 334 16.20 5.76 0.64
C TYR A 334 15.32 5.62 1.87
N GLN A 335 14.76 6.73 2.32
CA GLN A 335 13.89 6.78 3.48
C GLN A 335 12.64 5.93 3.24
N MET A 336 12.50 4.86 3.99
CA MET A 336 11.34 3.99 3.96
C MET A 336 10.23 4.53 4.88
N PRO A 337 8.96 4.09 4.68
CA PRO A 337 7.87 4.52 5.55
C PRO A 337 8.12 4.16 7.01
N CYS A 338 8.07 5.17 7.89
CA CYS A 338 8.31 4.97 9.32
C CYS A 338 7.25 4.07 9.96
N PRO A 339 7.64 3.15 10.86
CA PRO A 339 6.69 2.25 11.54
C PRO A 339 5.92 2.93 12.66
N GLU A 340 6.51 3.90 13.32
CA GLU A 340 6.06 4.58 14.53
C GLU A 340 6.55 6.04 14.60
N ASN A 341 6.06 6.82 15.55
CA ASN A 341 6.58 8.15 15.85
C ASN A 341 7.93 8.03 16.59
N LYS A 342 9.01 8.31 15.89
CA LYS A 342 10.37 8.36 16.44
C LYS A 342 11.16 9.40 15.64
N HIS A 343 12.11 10.12 16.28
CA HIS A 343 12.85 11.20 15.62
C HIS A 343 13.52 10.73 14.32
N TYR A 344 14.17 9.58 14.36
CA TYR A 344 14.88 9.03 13.20
C TYR A 344 14.59 7.54 13.07
N THR A 345 13.71 7.17 12.15
CA THR A 345 13.35 5.77 11.88
C THR A 345 12.97 5.59 10.40
N GLY A 346 12.86 4.34 9.93
CA GLY A 346 12.64 4.03 8.53
C GLY A 346 13.88 4.23 7.64
N ARG A 347 15.05 4.40 8.23
CA ARG A 347 16.34 4.66 7.57
C ARG A 347 17.12 3.38 7.31
N PHE A 348 16.49 2.45 6.58
CA PHE A 348 17.10 1.17 6.26
C PHE A 348 17.20 0.87 4.77
N GLY A 349 16.46 1.59 3.92
CA GLY A 349 16.45 1.37 2.48
C GLY A 349 17.62 2.04 1.78
N ILE A 350 18.15 1.40 0.74
CA ILE A 350 18.99 2.01 -0.29
C ILE A 350 18.35 1.75 -1.65
N LEU A 351 18.38 2.77 -2.51
CA LEU A 351 17.82 2.73 -3.86
C LEU A 351 18.94 2.61 -4.87
N LYS A 352 18.85 1.67 -5.80
CA LYS A 352 19.74 1.61 -6.96
C LYS A 352 19.43 2.79 -7.88
N TRP A 353 20.06 3.92 -7.58
CA TRP A 353 19.78 5.23 -8.17
C TRP A 353 20.73 5.61 -9.32
N GLU A 354 21.97 5.13 -9.25
CA GLU A 354 23.01 5.35 -10.26
C GLU A 354 23.13 6.85 -10.62
N GLN A 355 23.16 7.70 -9.58
CA GLN A 355 23.22 9.17 -9.68
C GLN A 355 22.10 9.79 -10.54
N GLY A 356 20.95 9.15 -10.63
CA GLY A 356 19.81 9.61 -11.44
C GLY A 356 19.96 9.39 -12.94
N LYS A 357 20.87 8.52 -13.36
CA LYS A 357 21.17 8.22 -14.77
C LYS A 357 20.92 6.75 -15.13
N GLY A 358 20.58 5.91 -14.15
CA GLY A 358 20.44 4.47 -14.31
C GLY A 358 19.10 4.01 -14.91
N VAL A 359 18.91 2.70 -14.88
CA VAL A 359 17.74 2.02 -15.46
C VAL A 359 16.44 2.48 -14.81
N LEU A 360 16.44 2.77 -13.50
CA LEU A 360 15.25 3.22 -12.77
C LEU A 360 14.63 4.48 -13.39
N VAL A 361 15.45 5.48 -13.71
CA VAL A 361 14.97 6.78 -14.21
C VAL A 361 14.32 6.65 -15.59
N ASN A 362 14.75 5.67 -16.36
CA ASN A 362 14.24 5.40 -17.71
C ASN A 362 13.11 4.37 -17.75
N SER A 363 12.72 3.82 -16.59
CA SER A 363 11.66 2.83 -16.49
C SER A 363 10.28 3.49 -16.71
N PRO A 364 9.43 2.96 -17.60
CA PRO A 364 8.07 3.49 -17.82
C PRO A 364 7.15 3.28 -16.62
N LEU A 365 7.52 2.42 -15.67
CA LEU A 365 6.77 2.13 -14.45
C LEU A 365 7.21 3.00 -13.27
N ALA A 366 8.32 3.72 -13.39
CA ALA A 366 8.83 4.60 -12.36
C ALA A 366 8.30 6.03 -12.53
N PHE A 367 8.01 6.69 -11.41
CA PHE A 367 7.65 8.11 -11.40
C PHE A 367 8.52 8.84 -10.39
N ILE A 368 9.41 9.67 -10.90
CA ILE A 368 10.37 10.43 -10.09
C ILE A 368 9.66 11.67 -9.53
N LYS A 369 9.15 11.55 -8.32
CA LYS A 369 8.42 12.59 -7.58
C LYS A 369 9.19 12.98 -6.31
N GLY A 370 8.77 14.07 -5.68
CA GLY A 370 9.30 14.50 -4.39
C GLY A 370 10.60 15.27 -4.46
N ARG A 371 11.05 15.65 -5.64
CA ARG A 371 12.30 16.43 -5.84
C ARG A 371 12.32 17.74 -5.05
N GLU A 372 11.14 18.32 -4.81
CA GLU A 372 10.96 19.55 -4.07
C GLU A 372 11.35 19.43 -2.59
N ALA A 373 11.35 18.20 -2.06
CA ALA A 373 11.74 17.89 -0.68
C ALA A 373 13.22 17.47 -0.55
N TRP A 374 13.85 17.03 -1.64
CA TRP A 374 15.23 16.53 -1.58
C TRP A 374 16.19 17.62 -1.07
N HIS A 375 17.15 17.21 -0.26
CA HIS A 375 18.15 18.08 0.37
C HIS A 375 17.57 19.16 1.30
N LYS A 376 16.34 18.94 1.82
CA LYS A 376 15.68 19.83 2.78
C LYS A 376 15.27 19.09 4.03
N ASN A 377 15.35 19.76 5.16
CA ASN A 377 14.86 19.23 6.43
C ASN A 377 13.34 19.37 6.53
N GLY A 378 12.70 18.41 7.16
CA GLY A 378 11.25 18.39 7.32
C GLY A 378 10.77 17.21 8.17
N VAL A 379 9.53 16.81 7.92
CA VAL A 379 8.88 15.68 8.60
C VAL A 379 8.34 14.71 7.57
N ALA A 380 8.81 13.45 7.59
CA ALA A 380 8.27 12.41 6.74
C ALA A 380 7.11 11.69 7.45
N ILE A 381 5.96 11.66 6.81
CA ILE A 381 4.73 11.03 7.31
C ILE A 381 4.42 9.80 6.47
N ARG A 382 4.25 8.65 7.10
CA ARG A 382 3.66 7.49 6.45
C ARG A 382 2.18 7.73 6.19
N GLN A 383 1.73 7.64 4.94
CA GLN A 383 0.39 8.01 4.51
C GLN A 383 -0.71 6.98 4.90
N THR A 384 -0.36 5.92 5.63
CA THR A 384 -1.30 4.83 5.98
C THR A 384 -1.43 4.64 7.49
N ARG A 385 -2.52 4.01 7.92
CA ARG A 385 -2.81 3.64 9.32
C ARG A 385 -2.89 4.87 10.24
N ILE A 386 -2.04 4.92 11.27
CA ILE A 386 -1.99 5.98 12.30
C ILE A 386 -1.17 7.18 11.88
N LEU A 387 -0.70 7.25 10.63
CA LEU A 387 0.09 8.35 10.07
C LEU A 387 1.35 8.68 10.89
N PRO A 388 2.20 7.70 11.21
CA PRO A 388 3.38 7.98 12.03
C PRO A 388 4.35 8.91 11.31
N ALA A 389 5.08 9.67 12.11
CA ALA A 389 6.00 10.72 11.69
C ALA A 389 7.45 10.41 12.07
N THR A 390 8.39 10.87 11.27
CA THR A 390 9.84 10.89 11.56
C THR A 390 10.47 12.15 11.01
N LEU A 391 11.56 12.61 11.61
CA LEU A 391 12.34 13.72 11.06
C LEU A 391 12.97 13.30 9.72
N TYR A 392 12.87 14.18 8.75
CA TYR A 392 13.38 13.99 7.39
C TYR A 392 14.56 14.90 7.12
N SER A 393 15.65 14.36 6.57
CA SER A 393 16.91 15.05 6.34
C SER A 393 17.28 15.21 4.85
N GLY A 394 16.31 15.06 3.95
CA GLY A 394 16.52 15.36 2.53
C GLY A 394 16.89 14.18 1.65
N ASP A 395 16.92 12.96 2.16
CA ASP A 395 17.19 11.75 1.39
C ASP A 395 16.09 11.45 0.35
N LEU A 396 16.37 10.58 -0.63
CA LEU A 396 15.30 10.00 -1.45
C LEU A 396 14.34 9.22 -0.55
N TYR A 397 13.03 9.17 -0.89
CA TYR A 397 12.04 8.52 -0.03
C TYR A 397 10.90 7.86 -0.79
N ASP A 398 10.29 6.85 -0.17
CA ASP A 398 9.27 5.99 -0.76
C ASP A 398 7.92 6.70 -0.96
N GLN A 399 7.22 6.33 -2.03
CA GLN A 399 5.90 6.86 -2.39
C GLN A 399 4.81 6.67 -1.33
N SER A 400 4.98 5.75 -0.39
CA SER A 400 4.05 5.54 0.73
C SER A 400 4.26 6.53 1.87
N SER A 401 5.23 7.44 1.70
CA SER A 401 5.54 8.55 2.59
C SER A 401 5.31 9.89 1.90
N ALA A 402 4.97 10.90 2.69
CA ALA A 402 4.93 12.29 2.26
C ALA A 402 5.87 13.10 3.15
N ALA A 403 6.73 13.91 2.55
CA ALA A 403 7.58 14.84 3.27
C ALA A 403 6.87 16.20 3.40
N ILE A 404 6.68 16.65 4.63
CA ILE A 404 6.20 18.00 4.97
C ILE A 404 7.43 18.87 5.17
N ILE A 405 7.64 19.82 4.26
CA ILE A 405 8.78 20.70 4.24
C ILE A 405 8.35 22.12 4.65
N PRO A 406 8.87 22.67 5.75
CA PRO A 406 8.60 24.04 6.14
C PRO A 406 9.03 25.04 5.07
N TYR A 407 8.30 26.12 4.88
CA TYR A 407 8.75 27.26 4.06
C TYR A 407 9.80 28.08 4.80
N ASP A 408 9.72 28.14 6.12
CA ASP A 408 10.73 28.70 7.02
C ASP A 408 11.20 27.59 7.97
N ASN A 409 12.49 27.27 7.94
CA ASN A 409 13.08 26.22 8.77
C ASN A 409 12.92 26.49 10.28
N ASN A 410 12.75 27.74 10.72
CA ASN A 410 12.47 28.07 12.11
C ASN A 410 11.17 27.42 12.63
N ASN A 411 10.24 27.11 11.74
CA ASN A 411 8.97 26.47 12.08
C ASN A 411 9.09 24.95 12.20
N LEU A 412 10.25 24.34 11.91
CA LEU A 412 10.40 22.87 11.89
C LEU A 412 10.10 22.24 13.25
N ASN A 413 10.53 22.87 14.34
CA ASN A 413 10.28 22.38 15.70
C ASN A 413 8.77 22.28 16.00
N ALA A 414 8.03 23.34 15.70
CA ALA A 414 6.58 23.40 15.90
C ALA A 414 5.85 22.39 14.99
N ILE A 415 6.28 22.27 13.72
CA ILE A 415 5.69 21.35 12.74
C ILE A 415 5.96 19.89 13.14
N TRP A 416 7.17 19.57 13.59
CA TRP A 416 7.48 18.24 14.12
C TRP A 416 6.62 17.90 15.33
N THR A 417 6.56 18.79 16.32
CA THR A 417 5.80 18.60 17.56
C THR A 417 4.31 18.35 17.25
N PHE A 418 3.75 19.09 16.30
CA PHE A 418 2.40 18.85 15.82
C PHE A 418 2.25 17.52 15.10
N CYS A 419 3.08 17.25 14.09
CA CYS A 419 2.97 16.05 13.24
C CYS A 419 3.19 14.74 14.03
N SER A 420 3.99 14.76 15.08
CA SER A 420 4.22 13.60 15.97
C SER A 420 3.16 13.43 17.05
N SER A 421 2.24 14.42 17.21
CA SER A 421 1.18 14.39 18.22
C SER A 421 -0.06 13.61 17.77
N PRO A 422 -0.89 13.10 18.71
CA PRO A 422 -2.20 12.55 18.38
C PRO A 422 -3.12 13.55 17.65
N SER A 423 -3.00 14.83 17.95
CA SER A 423 -3.80 15.89 17.34
C SER A 423 -3.66 15.94 15.82
N PHE A 424 -2.47 15.71 15.29
CA PHE A 424 -2.24 15.65 13.84
C PHE A 424 -3.07 14.54 13.18
N HIS A 425 -3.00 13.34 13.73
CA HIS A 425 -3.78 12.20 13.25
C HIS A 425 -5.28 12.52 13.26
N ASP A 426 -5.78 13.06 14.36
CA ASP A 426 -7.20 13.35 14.55
C ASP A 426 -7.68 14.43 13.56
N GLU A 427 -6.92 15.52 13.39
CA GLU A 427 -7.26 16.57 12.43
C GLU A 427 -7.26 16.05 10.99
N VAL A 428 -6.27 15.24 10.60
CA VAL A 428 -6.25 14.62 9.26
C VAL A 428 -7.45 13.69 9.08
N ARG A 429 -7.79 12.88 10.08
CA ARG A 429 -8.90 11.91 9.99
C ARG A 429 -10.29 12.54 10.03
N LYS A 430 -10.42 13.74 10.57
CA LYS A 430 -11.65 14.53 10.42
C LYS A 430 -11.97 14.83 8.97
N ILE A 431 -10.94 15.06 8.14
CA ILE A 431 -11.11 15.49 6.75
C ILE A 431 -10.82 14.40 5.70
N ASP A 432 -10.13 13.32 6.07
CA ASP A 432 -9.86 12.18 5.16
C ASP A 432 -9.85 10.86 5.94
N LYS A 433 -10.90 10.08 5.75
CA LYS A 433 -11.10 8.78 6.41
C LYS A 433 -10.55 7.60 5.62
N LYS A 434 -9.93 7.82 4.46
CA LYS A 434 -9.31 6.76 3.66
C LYS A 434 -8.18 6.09 4.41
N LYS A 435 -8.01 4.78 4.16
CA LYS A 435 -6.87 4.02 4.67
C LYS A 435 -5.53 4.66 4.26
N ASN A 436 -5.43 5.13 3.02
CA ASN A 436 -4.27 5.82 2.47
C ASN A 436 -4.65 7.30 2.21
N VAL A 437 -4.07 8.21 3.00
CA VAL A 437 -4.30 9.65 2.91
C VAL A 437 -3.39 10.27 1.84
N THR A 438 -3.93 11.18 1.03
CA THR A 438 -3.08 11.87 0.03
C THR A 438 -2.16 12.90 0.70
N ASN A 439 -0.96 13.09 0.17
CA ASN A 439 0.00 14.08 0.69
C ASN A 439 -0.62 15.48 0.82
N ALA A 440 -1.36 15.94 -0.17
CA ALA A 440 -2.00 17.26 -0.15
C ALA A 440 -3.00 17.45 1.01
N THR A 441 -3.54 16.37 1.57
CA THR A 441 -4.45 16.45 2.73
C THR A 441 -3.71 16.73 4.02
N LEU A 442 -2.48 16.21 4.16
CA LEU A 442 -1.69 16.30 5.39
C LEU A 442 -1.40 17.74 5.81
N VAL A 443 -1.40 18.69 4.88
CA VAL A 443 -1.18 20.11 5.17
C VAL A 443 -2.46 20.97 5.12
N LYS A 444 -3.62 20.37 4.82
CA LYS A 444 -4.91 21.08 4.77
C LYS A 444 -5.69 20.96 6.08
N ILE A 445 -5.00 21.01 7.19
CA ILE A 445 -5.53 20.89 8.54
C ILE A 445 -5.18 22.14 9.33
N PRO A 446 -6.00 22.51 10.34
CA PRO A 446 -5.71 23.66 11.21
C PRO A 446 -4.38 23.48 11.93
N PHE A 447 -3.57 24.54 11.96
CA PHE A 447 -2.28 24.57 12.63
C PHE A 447 -2.06 25.91 13.28
N ASP A 448 -2.07 25.96 14.60
CA ASP A 448 -1.76 27.13 15.39
C ASP A 448 -0.25 27.20 15.65
N LEU A 449 0.44 28.01 14.86
CA LEU A 449 1.90 28.13 14.94
C LEU A 449 2.37 28.58 16.32
N ASP A 450 1.73 29.61 16.90
CA ASP A 450 2.16 30.14 18.19
C ASP A 450 1.98 29.14 19.32
N TYR A 451 0.87 28.40 19.30
CA TYR A 451 0.61 27.32 20.27
C TYR A 451 1.66 26.20 20.14
N TRP A 452 1.89 25.71 18.92
CA TRP A 452 2.81 24.58 18.71
C TRP A 452 4.29 25.01 18.88
N THR A 453 4.62 26.27 18.66
CA THR A 453 5.96 26.81 18.98
C THR A 453 6.23 26.74 20.47
N LYS A 454 5.29 27.18 21.31
CA LYS A 454 5.43 27.08 22.77
C LYS A 454 5.62 25.64 23.25
N ILE A 455 4.82 24.70 22.74
CA ILE A 455 4.95 23.29 23.09
C ILE A 455 6.30 22.75 22.63
N ALA A 456 6.78 23.15 21.45
CA ALA A 456 8.07 22.75 20.93
C ALA A 456 9.25 23.29 21.77
N GLU A 457 9.18 24.54 22.20
CA GLU A 457 10.18 25.15 23.10
C GLU A 457 10.24 24.43 24.46
N GLU A 458 9.09 24.01 24.99
CA GLU A 458 9.03 23.23 26.23
C GLU A 458 9.63 21.83 26.06
N GLN A 459 9.33 21.15 24.95
CA GLN A 459 9.81 19.78 24.69
C GLN A 459 11.26 19.73 24.21
N TYR A 460 11.68 20.72 23.45
CA TYR A 460 12.99 20.79 22.79
C TYR A 460 13.69 22.14 23.09
N PRO A 461 14.04 22.42 24.32
CA PRO A 461 14.65 23.72 24.70
C PRO A 461 15.99 24.00 24.00
N ASN A 462 16.67 22.94 23.55
CA ASN A 462 17.92 23.04 22.79
C ASN A 462 17.75 22.76 21.28
N GLY A 463 16.50 22.81 20.78
CA GLY A 463 16.15 22.42 19.42
C GLY A 463 15.98 20.92 19.23
N LEU A 464 15.55 20.51 18.03
CA LEU A 464 15.38 19.09 17.70
C LEU A 464 16.72 18.36 17.75
N PRO A 465 16.75 17.08 18.18
CA PRO A 465 17.98 16.31 18.20
C PRO A 465 18.55 16.14 16.79
N LYS A 466 19.88 16.15 16.67
CA LYS A 466 20.56 15.78 15.45
C LYS A 466 20.42 14.26 15.19
N PRO A 467 20.68 13.76 13.95
CA PRO A 467 20.52 12.35 13.62
C PRO A 467 21.32 11.44 14.53
N TYR A 468 20.60 10.52 15.19
CA TYR A 468 21.11 9.49 16.08
C TYR A 468 20.19 8.29 16.07
N SER A 469 20.73 7.09 16.17
CA SER A 469 19.96 5.87 16.39
C SER A 469 20.74 4.84 17.20
N ASP A 470 20.07 4.19 18.12
CA ASP A 470 20.50 3.00 18.87
C ASP A 470 20.05 1.68 18.18
N ASP A 471 19.20 1.80 17.14
CA ASP A 471 18.68 0.68 16.35
C ASP A 471 19.68 0.29 15.23
N PRO A 472 20.26 -0.93 15.26
CA PRO A 472 21.21 -1.38 14.26
C PRO A 472 20.60 -1.58 12.86
N THR A 473 19.30 -1.48 12.71
CA THR A 473 18.64 -1.55 11.40
C THR A 473 18.54 -0.18 10.71
N GLN A 474 19.09 0.89 11.30
CA GLN A 474 19.13 2.22 10.69
C GLN A 474 20.53 2.53 10.14
N TRP A 475 20.67 3.09 8.94
CA TRP A 475 21.99 3.40 8.37
C TRP A 475 22.77 4.47 9.16
N ILE A 476 22.06 5.26 9.97
CA ILE A 476 22.66 6.25 10.87
C ILE A 476 23.17 5.66 12.20
N PHE A 477 23.04 4.34 12.39
CA PHE A 477 23.50 3.67 13.60
C PHE A 477 25.03 3.75 13.70
N HIS A 478 25.51 4.14 14.87
CA HIS A 478 26.91 4.44 15.16
C HIS A 478 27.82 3.22 15.30
N GLY A 479 27.29 1.99 15.30
CA GLY A 479 28.06 0.75 15.39
C GLY A 479 28.50 0.31 16.79
N PHE A 480 28.35 1.11 17.83
CA PHE A 480 28.91 0.77 19.17
C PHE A 480 27.98 -0.19 19.95
N PRO A 481 28.46 -1.40 20.36
CA PRO A 481 27.61 -2.44 20.95
C PRO A 481 26.87 -2.01 22.21
N SER A 482 27.57 -1.40 23.21
CA SER A 482 26.96 -1.08 24.50
C SER A 482 25.89 0.00 24.46
N LYS A 483 25.76 0.73 23.34
CA LYS A 483 24.72 1.76 23.10
C LYS A 483 23.72 1.34 22.03
N SER A 484 23.53 0.05 21.81
CA SER A 484 22.59 -0.52 20.84
C SER A 484 21.40 -1.18 21.53
N GLU A 485 20.24 -1.12 20.89
CA GLU A 485 19.07 -1.95 21.26
C GLU A 485 19.31 -3.47 21.10
N SER A 486 20.38 -3.87 20.39
CA SER A 486 20.73 -5.28 20.13
C SER A 486 22.24 -5.54 20.30
N PRO A 487 22.80 -5.38 21.52
CA PRO A 487 24.25 -5.38 21.76
C PRO A 487 24.97 -6.62 21.24
N LEU A 488 24.44 -7.81 21.52
CA LEU A 488 25.04 -9.08 21.11
C LEU A 488 25.11 -9.24 19.58
N HIS A 489 24.09 -8.79 18.86
CA HIS A 489 24.07 -8.84 17.40
C HIS A 489 25.06 -7.86 16.77
N VAL A 490 25.19 -6.67 17.36
CA VAL A 490 26.15 -5.66 16.93
C VAL A 490 27.58 -6.14 17.18
N ALA A 491 27.84 -6.72 18.35
CA ALA A 491 29.16 -7.28 18.68
C ALA A 491 29.58 -8.39 17.71
N ILE A 492 28.69 -9.32 17.37
CA ILE A 492 28.95 -10.33 16.33
C ILE A 492 29.22 -9.72 14.96
N ALA A 493 28.47 -8.68 14.60
CA ALA A 493 28.67 -8.00 13.32
C ALA A 493 30.08 -7.38 13.23
N HIS A 494 30.53 -6.71 14.31
CA HIS A 494 31.89 -6.20 14.40
C HIS A 494 32.94 -7.31 14.40
N LEU A 495 32.72 -8.36 15.17
CA LEU A 495 33.63 -9.50 15.18
C LEU A 495 33.90 -10.06 13.78
N LEU A 496 32.90 -10.02 12.91
CA LEU A 496 32.99 -10.50 11.54
C LEU A 496 33.28 -9.38 10.51
N GLY A 497 33.79 -8.23 10.97
CA GLY A 497 34.23 -7.14 10.10
C GLY A 497 33.14 -6.32 9.41
N TYR A 498 31.90 -6.39 9.90
CA TYR A 498 30.83 -5.55 9.35
C TYR A 498 30.89 -4.15 9.97
N GLN A 499 30.76 -3.14 9.12
CA GLN A 499 30.68 -1.73 9.52
C GLN A 499 29.36 -1.12 8.99
N TRP A 500 28.71 -0.30 9.82
CA TRP A 500 27.52 0.43 9.42
C TRP A 500 27.86 1.59 8.49
N PRO A 501 26.94 2.05 7.62
CA PRO A 501 27.17 3.21 6.77
C PRO A 501 27.62 4.45 7.53
N ALA A 502 27.09 4.69 8.73
CA ALA A 502 27.50 5.82 9.58
C ALA A 502 28.97 5.76 10.01
N GLU A 503 29.56 4.58 10.12
CA GLU A 503 30.97 4.41 10.49
C GLU A 503 31.92 4.75 9.33
N THR A 504 31.46 4.60 8.09
CA THR A 504 32.29 4.77 6.87
C THR A 504 31.98 6.04 6.09
N ASP A 505 30.76 6.58 6.22
CA ASP A 505 30.32 7.78 5.51
C ASP A 505 30.56 9.04 6.34
N THR A 506 31.69 9.69 6.12
CA THR A 506 32.08 10.91 6.85
C THR A 506 31.22 12.13 6.52
N GLU A 507 30.49 12.12 5.38
CA GLU A 507 29.60 13.21 4.96
C GLU A 507 28.20 13.08 5.58
N MET A 508 27.86 11.93 6.17
CA MET A 508 26.56 11.71 6.78
C MET A 508 26.35 12.67 7.96
N GLU A 509 25.24 13.39 7.97
CA GLU A 509 24.86 14.24 9.09
C GLU A 509 24.50 13.37 10.31
N LEU A 510 25.21 13.58 11.42
CA LEU A 510 25.05 12.83 12.67
C LEU A 510 25.19 13.75 13.90
N SER A 511 24.66 13.33 15.02
CA SER A 511 24.90 13.98 16.31
C SER A 511 26.36 13.87 16.74
N ASP A 512 26.81 14.78 17.61
CA ASP A 512 28.17 14.74 18.15
C ASP A 512 28.38 13.47 18.99
N GLU A 513 27.33 13.01 19.69
CA GLU A 513 27.33 11.74 20.42
C GLU A 513 27.53 10.54 19.48
N ALA A 514 26.80 10.48 18.37
CA ALA A 514 26.99 9.42 17.38
C ALA A 514 28.43 9.40 16.81
N ARG A 515 28.99 10.59 16.54
CA ARG A 515 30.38 10.70 16.06
C ARG A 515 31.42 10.20 17.08
N GLU A 516 31.18 10.44 18.37
CA GLU A 516 32.07 9.92 19.41
C GLU A 516 31.93 8.40 19.54
N LEU A 517 30.71 7.86 19.48
CA LEU A 517 30.49 6.41 19.52
C LEU A 517 31.08 5.69 18.29
N ILE A 518 31.10 6.32 17.12
CA ILE A 518 31.79 5.80 15.92
C ILE A 518 33.29 5.68 16.20
N LYS A 519 33.93 6.66 16.84
CA LYS A 519 35.33 6.57 17.20
C LYS A 519 35.58 5.44 18.21
N GLN A 520 34.69 5.26 19.19
CA GLN A 520 34.74 4.15 20.12
C GLN A 520 34.58 2.80 19.43
N SER A 521 33.64 2.67 18.43
CA SER A 521 33.50 1.42 17.69
C SER A 521 34.76 1.05 16.90
N GLN A 522 35.49 2.03 16.39
CA GLN A 522 36.77 1.79 15.71
C GLN A 522 37.85 1.18 16.61
N THR A 523 37.79 1.41 17.93
CA THR A 523 38.76 0.76 18.87
C THR A 523 38.57 -0.74 18.97
N LEU A 524 37.40 -1.26 18.62
CA LEU A 524 37.07 -2.68 18.60
C LEU A 524 37.70 -3.43 17.40
N SER A 525 38.38 -2.73 16.50
CA SER A 525 38.99 -3.31 15.28
C SER A 525 40.04 -4.41 15.58
N SER A 526 40.67 -4.42 16.78
CA SER A 526 41.56 -5.48 17.20
C SER A 526 40.93 -6.86 17.36
N HIS A 527 39.59 -6.92 17.49
CA HIS A 527 38.82 -8.16 17.60
C HIS A 527 38.29 -8.66 16.25
N VAL A 528 38.40 -7.85 15.20
CA VAL A 528 37.83 -8.15 13.89
C VAL A 528 38.52 -9.34 13.25
N ASP A 529 37.71 -10.24 12.67
CA ASP A 529 38.18 -11.34 11.84
C ASP A 529 38.40 -10.85 10.40
N ASP A 530 39.63 -10.98 9.90
CA ASP A 530 40.03 -10.44 8.58
C ASP A 530 39.28 -11.09 7.41
N ASP A 531 38.88 -12.35 7.56
CA ASP A 531 38.15 -13.09 6.50
C ASP A 531 36.66 -13.15 6.73
N GLY A 532 36.18 -12.61 7.85
CA GLY A 532 34.74 -12.57 8.17
C GLY A 532 34.18 -13.95 8.52
N ILE A 533 34.98 -14.90 8.99
CA ILE A 533 34.57 -16.26 9.37
C ILE A 533 34.94 -16.52 10.83
N ALA A 534 33.97 -16.79 11.70
CA ALA A 534 34.21 -17.20 13.09
C ALA A 534 33.57 -18.55 13.35
N CYS A 535 34.40 -19.55 13.72
CA CYS A 535 33.92 -20.88 14.03
C CYS A 535 33.46 -20.96 15.49
N LEU A 536 32.32 -21.64 15.71
CA LEU A 536 31.81 -21.83 17.06
C LEU A 536 32.70 -22.75 17.89
N PRO A 537 33.19 -23.88 17.38
CA PRO A 537 34.26 -24.63 18.07
C PRO A 537 35.61 -23.93 17.85
N ALA A 538 36.51 -24.06 18.86
CA ALA A 538 37.89 -23.66 18.67
C ALA A 538 38.55 -24.49 17.56
N ILE A 539 39.12 -23.84 16.57
CA ILE A 539 39.73 -24.48 15.39
C ILE A 539 41.05 -23.80 15.05
N ARG A 540 42.08 -24.60 14.74
CA ARG A 540 43.33 -24.09 14.19
C ARG A 540 44.10 -23.11 15.11
N GLY A 541 43.96 -23.27 16.43
CA GLY A 541 44.54 -22.35 17.40
C GLY A 541 43.77 -21.05 17.61
N GLU A 542 42.71 -20.82 16.85
CA GLU A 542 41.76 -19.75 17.10
C GLU A 542 40.81 -20.11 18.26
N LYS A 543 40.52 -19.13 19.09
CA LYS A 543 39.53 -19.26 20.16
C LYS A 543 38.14 -19.48 19.60
N ALA A 544 37.27 -20.16 20.34
CA ALA A 544 35.87 -20.32 20.01
C ALA A 544 35.17 -18.96 19.87
N ALA A 545 34.15 -18.88 19.03
CA ALA A 545 33.47 -17.64 18.75
C ALA A 545 32.85 -16.97 19.99
N ASP A 546 32.41 -17.75 20.99
CA ASP A 546 31.85 -17.21 22.23
C ASP A 546 32.93 -16.56 23.10
N GLU A 547 34.15 -17.11 23.17
CA GLU A 547 35.29 -16.51 23.86
C GLU A 547 35.74 -15.21 23.19
N ARG A 548 35.75 -15.18 21.85
CA ARG A 548 36.07 -13.99 21.05
C ARG A 548 35.02 -12.90 21.24
N LEU A 549 33.72 -13.29 21.24
CA LEU A 549 32.61 -12.40 21.50
C LEU A 549 32.69 -11.80 22.91
N GLU A 550 32.99 -12.63 23.92
CA GLU A 550 33.12 -12.15 25.30
C GLU A 550 34.24 -11.13 25.43
N ALA A 551 35.40 -11.37 24.79
CA ALA A 551 36.53 -10.43 24.78
C ALA A 551 36.13 -9.08 24.11
N LEU A 552 35.44 -9.10 23.02
CA LEU A 552 34.94 -7.87 22.35
C LEU A 552 33.95 -7.12 23.26
N LEU A 553 33.03 -7.84 23.91
CA LEU A 553 32.06 -7.23 24.83
C LEU A 553 32.74 -6.64 26.07
N MET A 554 33.79 -7.28 26.58
CA MET A 554 34.59 -6.72 27.65
C MET A 554 35.17 -5.35 27.28
N ASP A 555 35.72 -5.21 26.08
CA ASP A 555 36.28 -3.93 25.62
C ASP A 555 35.15 -2.91 25.30
N ALA A 556 33.99 -3.36 24.79
CA ALA A 556 32.88 -2.47 24.48
C ALA A 556 32.15 -1.92 25.71
N TYR A 557 32.20 -2.63 26.85
CA TYR A 557 31.55 -2.23 28.11
C TYR A 557 32.53 -1.78 29.17
N ASP A 558 33.84 -2.01 28.95
CA ASP A 558 34.90 -1.64 29.86
C ASP A 558 34.59 -2.02 31.33
N SER A 559 34.71 -1.10 32.25
CA SER A 559 34.45 -1.30 33.69
C SER A 559 33.04 -1.76 34.05
N GLU A 560 32.05 -1.60 33.14
CA GLU A 560 30.69 -2.08 33.34
C GLU A 560 30.56 -3.58 33.13
N TRP A 561 31.50 -4.22 32.40
CA TRP A 561 31.42 -5.66 32.10
C TRP A 561 31.56 -6.52 33.33
N ASN A 562 30.59 -7.36 33.57
CA ASN A 562 30.58 -8.33 34.65
C ASN A 562 29.59 -9.46 34.35
N THR A 563 29.61 -10.53 35.18
CA THR A 563 28.72 -11.68 35.02
C THR A 563 27.23 -11.31 35.06
N SER A 564 26.86 -10.29 35.84
CA SER A 564 25.47 -9.84 35.94
C SER A 564 24.99 -9.22 34.60
N LEU A 565 25.80 -8.34 34.03
CA LEU A 565 25.52 -7.71 32.76
C LEU A 565 25.45 -8.74 31.61
N ARG A 566 26.42 -9.67 31.55
CA ARG A 566 26.34 -10.79 30.58
C ARG A 566 25.04 -11.58 30.68
N ASN A 567 24.63 -11.90 31.92
CA ASN A 567 23.36 -12.62 32.14
C ASN A 567 22.15 -11.80 31.76
N GLN A 568 22.18 -10.48 31.98
CA GLN A 568 21.11 -9.56 31.53
C GLN A 568 21.01 -9.56 30.00
N LEU A 569 22.11 -9.40 29.26
CA LEU A 569 22.13 -9.43 27.81
C LEU A 569 21.58 -10.76 27.25
N LEU A 570 21.92 -11.88 27.89
CA LEU A 570 21.41 -13.20 27.55
C LEU A 570 19.89 -13.34 27.86
N GLU A 571 19.43 -12.75 28.96
CA GLU A 571 18.00 -12.72 29.29
C GLU A 571 17.20 -11.89 28.26
N GLU A 572 17.69 -10.72 27.85
CA GLU A 572 17.13 -9.89 26.79
C GLU A 572 17.11 -10.64 25.44
N ALA A 573 18.17 -11.43 25.17
CA ALA A 573 18.21 -12.34 24.01
C ALA A 573 17.39 -13.64 24.20
N LYS A 574 16.52 -13.72 25.22
CA LYS A 574 15.67 -14.88 25.53
C LYS A 574 16.46 -16.17 25.81
N CYS A 575 17.63 -16.03 26.44
CA CYS A 575 18.55 -17.12 26.83
C CYS A 575 18.90 -17.08 28.31
N LYS A 576 17.93 -16.74 29.19
CA LYS A 576 18.14 -16.70 30.64
C LYS A 576 18.77 -17.98 31.17
N GLY A 577 19.88 -17.83 31.91
CA GLY A 577 20.59 -18.93 32.53
C GLY A 577 21.34 -19.85 31.55
N LYS A 578 21.60 -19.39 30.34
CA LYS A 578 22.39 -20.09 29.31
C LYS A 578 23.72 -19.36 29.07
N SER A 579 24.63 -20.00 28.31
CA SER A 579 25.90 -19.42 27.90
C SER A 579 25.82 -18.65 26.59
N LEU A 580 26.85 -17.86 26.27
CA LEU A 580 27.03 -17.24 24.94
C LEU A 580 27.13 -18.30 23.83
N ASP A 581 27.86 -19.41 24.06
CA ASP A 581 27.93 -20.52 23.10
C ASP A 581 26.53 -21.10 22.80
N PHE A 582 25.70 -21.31 23.86
CA PHE A 582 24.33 -21.76 23.65
C PHE A 582 23.52 -20.78 22.78
N TRP A 583 23.63 -19.46 23.06
CA TRP A 583 22.94 -18.45 22.28
C TRP A 583 23.40 -18.44 20.83
N LEU A 584 24.72 -18.48 20.58
CA LEU A 584 25.28 -18.55 19.22
C LEU A 584 24.78 -19.78 18.44
N ARG A 585 24.82 -20.97 19.08
CA ARG A 585 24.41 -22.22 18.44
C ARG A 585 22.93 -22.31 18.17
N GLU A 586 22.10 -21.89 19.12
CA GLU A 586 20.67 -22.23 19.11
C GLU A 586 19.75 -21.06 18.75
N LYS A 587 20.16 -19.81 18.97
CA LYS A 587 19.25 -18.65 18.88
C LYS A 587 19.71 -17.53 17.95
N PHE A 588 20.98 -17.28 17.86
CA PHE A 588 21.56 -16.15 17.13
C PHE A 588 20.98 -16.04 15.73
N PHE A 589 21.09 -17.05 14.88
CA PHE A 589 20.75 -16.93 13.47
C PHE A 589 19.25 -16.67 13.23
N GLU A 590 18.38 -17.31 14.01
CA GLU A 590 16.94 -17.05 13.93
C GLU A 590 16.61 -15.61 14.35
N GLN A 591 17.25 -15.10 15.40
CA GLN A 591 17.08 -13.72 15.87
C GLN A 591 17.65 -12.72 14.85
N HIS A 592 18.84 -13.00 14.29
CA HIS A 592 19.46 -12.19 13.26
C HIS A 592 18.61 -12.12 12.00
N CYS A 593 18.01 -13.23 11.56
CA CYS A 593 17.05 -13.22 10.45
C CYS A 593 15.86 -12.32 10.74
N LYS A 594 15.30 -12.36 11.94
CA LYS A 594 14.15 -11.52 12.34
C LYS A 594 14.51 -10.05 12.43
N LEU A 595 15.62 -9.73 13.05
CA LEU A 595 16.13 -8.37 13.22
C LEU A 595 16.34 -7.71 11.86
N PHE A 596 17.00 -8.39 10.95
CA PHE A 596 17.31 -7.89 9.62
C PHE A 596 16.28 -8.33 8.54
N GLN A 597 14.99 -8.35 8.89
CA GLN A 597 13.84 -8.51 7.99
C GLN A 597 13.92 -9.75 7.10
N ASN A 598 14.43 -10.86 7.63
CA ASN A 598 14.72 -12.11 6.93
C ASN A 598 15.70 -11.99 5.76
N ARG A 599 16.60 -11.03 5.83
CA ARG A 599 17.72 -10.84 4.90
C ARG A 599 19.04 -10.80 5.67
N PRO A 600 19.41 -11.93 6.32
CA PRO A 600 20.57 -11.96 7.18
C PRO A 600 21.86 -11.75 6.38
N PHE A 601 22.71 -10.85 6.83
CA PHE A 601 24.04 -10.64 6.23
C PHE A 601 25.16 -11.40 6.95
N ILE A 602 24.85 -11.98 8.11
CA ILE A 602 25.70 -12.98 8.76
C ILE A 602 24.99 -14.32 8.64
N TRP A 603 25.63 -15.30 8.00
CA TRP A 603 25.07 -16.62 7.81
C TRP A 603 25.69 -17.60 8.82
N GLN A 604 24.85 -18.46 9.40
CA GLN A 604 25.30 -19.56 10.22
C GLN A 604 25.22 -20.85 9.42
N ILE A 605 26.39 -21.34 8.99
CA ILE A 605 26.57 -22.57 8.24
C ILE A 605 26.93 -23.66 9.23
N TRP A 606 26.28 -24.83 9.16
CA TRP A 606 26.48 -25.92 10.12
C TRP A 606 26.26 -27.31 9.52
N ASP A 607 26.75 -28.34 10.22
CA ASP A 607 26.65 -29.73 9.82
C ASP A 607 25.38 -30.47 10.30
N GLY A 608 24.46 -29.78 10.98
CA GLY A 608 23.21 -30.34 11.49
C GLY A 608 23.27 -30.84 12.93
N LEU A 609 24.45 -30.95 13.54
CA LEU A 609 24.64 -31.42 14.91
C LEU A 609 24.81 -30.26 15.89
N LYS A 610 24.31 -30.42 17.12
CA LYS A 610 24.42 -29.37 18.17
C LYS A 610 25.83 -29.20 18.65
N ASP A 611 26.62 -30.26 18.73
CA ASP A 611 28.01 -30.34 19.14
C ASP A 611 28.97 -30.49 17.94
N GLY A 612 28.47 -30.30 16.74
CA GLY A 612 29.22 -30.38 15.50
C GLY A 612 29.83 -29.08 15.04
N PHE A 613 30.23 -29.05 13.77
CA PHE A 613 30.80 -27.88 13.14
C PHE A 613 29.70 -26.82 12.88
N SER A 614 29.98 -25.60 13.27
CA SER A 614 29.18 -24.44 12.95
C SER A 614 30.08 -23.21 12.80
N ALA A 615 29.87 -22.41 11.78
CA ALA A 615 30.60 -21.18 11.52
C ALA A 615 29.66 -20.03 11.23
N LEU A 616 29.96 -18.84 11.72
CA LEU A 616 29.36 -17.57 11.37
C LEU A 616 30.15 -16.96 10.21
N VAL A 617 29.49 -16.51 9.19
CA VAL A 617 30.13 -15.99 7.98
C VAL A 617 29.51 -14.67 7.60
N ASN A 618 30.31 -13.62 7.49
CA ASN A 618 29.88 -12.35 6.92
C ASN A 618 29.75 -12.50 5.39
N TYR A 619 28.53 -12.43 4.89
CA TYR A 619 28.26 -12.62 3.48
C TYR A 619 28.95 -11.58 2.57
N HIS A 620 29.24 -10.37 3.08
CA HIS A 620 29.95 -9.34 2.32
C HIS A 620 31.42 -9.71 2.02
N HIS A 621 32.02 -10.55 2.85
CA HIS A 621 33.36 -11.11 2.64
C HIS A 621 33.32 -12.44 1.90
N LEU A 622 32.14 -13.06 1.74
CA LEU A 622 32.00 -14.40 1.16
C LEU A 622 32.13 -14.37 -0.36
N ASN A 623 33.35 -14.51 -0.83
CA ASN A 623 33.71 -14.75 -2.21
C ASN A 623 34.17 -16.20 -2.42
N ARG A 624 34.59 -16.55 -3.62
CA ARG A 624 35.09 -17.92 -3.93
C ARG A 624 36.26 -18.31 -3.02
N GLN A 625 37.23 -17.44 -2.83
CA GLN A 625 38.39 -17.68 -1.99
C GLN A 625 38.02 -17.93 -0.53
N ASN A 626 37.10 -17.15 0.03
CA ASN A 626 36.66 -17.33 1.40
C ASN A 626 35.76 -18.57 1.56
N LEU A 627 35.00 -18.94 0.53
CA LEU A 627 34.29 -20.24 0.55
C LEU A 627 35.27 -21.41 0.53
N GLU A 628 36.32 -21.36 -0.31
CA GLU A 628 37.40 -22.35 -0.30
C GLU A 628 38.11 -22.42 1.06
N ARG A 629 38.35 -21.26 1.71
CA ARG A 629 38.92 -21.19 3.04
C ARG A 629 38.02 -21.85 4.08
N LEU A 630 36.72 -21.58 4.07
CA LEU A 630 35.75 -22.24 4.93
C LEU A 630 35.78 -23.76 4.76
N ILE A 631 35.83 -24.28 3.53
CA ILE A 631 35.81 -25.71 3.22
C ILE A 631 37.12 -26.41 3.61
N TYR A 632 38.24 -25.91 3.12
CA TYR A 632 39.51 -26.66 3.16
C TYR A 632 40.34 -26.28 4.39
N THR A 633 40.16 -25.09 4.91
CA THR A 633 40.90 -24.66 6.09
C THR A 633 40.11 -24.97 7.37
N TYR A 634 38.98 -24.29 7.57
CA TYR A 634 38.24 -24.40 8.85
C TYR A 634 37.53 -25.76 8.99
N LEU A 635 36.67 -26.13 8.04
CA LEU A 635 35.96 -27.41 8.10
C LEU A 635 36.94 -28.58 7.89
N GLY A 636 37.98 -28.40 7.06
CA GLY A 636 39.04 -29.37 6.90
C GLY A 636 39.82 -29.67 8.19
N ASP A 637 40.11 -28.67 9.00
CA ASP A 637 40.77 -28.84 10.30
C ASP A 637 39.84 -29.54 11.29
N TRP A 638 38.57 -29.15 11.35
CA TRP A 638 37.55 -29.84 12.15
C TRP A 638 37.47 -31.34 11.79
N ILE A 639 37.44 -31.67 10.51
CA ILE A 639 37.45 -33.07 10.03
C ILE A 639 38.67 -33.81 10.55
N ARG A 640 39.88 -33.25 10.40
CA ARG A 640 41.10 -33.86 10.92
C ARG A 640 41.05 -34.11 12.43
N THR A 641 40.49 -33.12 13.18
CA THR A 641 40.28 -33.26 14.61
C THR A 641 39.33 -34.43 14.93
N GLN A 642 38.23 -34.59 14.17
CA GLN A 642 37.33 -35.71 14.40
C GLN A 642 37.93 -37.05 13.94
N GLU A 643 38.72 -37.08 12.86
CA GLU A 643 39.48 -38.29 12.45
C GLU A 643 40.45 -38.74 13.53
N HIS A 644 41.10 -37.78 14.21
CA HIS A 644 41.91 -38.11 15.34
C HIS A 644 41.07 -38.62 16.52
N GLY A 645 39.93 -37.96 16.79
CA GLY A 645 39.01 -38.40 17.84
C GLY A 645 38.46 -39.81 17.64
N VAL A 646 38.21 -40.21 16.39
CA VAL A 646 37.80 -41.60 16.06
C VAL A 646 38.91 -42.58 16.40
N LYS A 647 40.18 -42.24 16.12
CA LYS A 647 41.34 -43.11 16.45
C LYS A 647 41.56 -43.24 17.98
N GLU A 648 41.23 -42.18 18.72
CA GLU A 648 41.31 -42.15 20.17
C GLU A 648 40.01 -42.60 20.87
N GLU A 649 39.07 -43.15 20.11
CA GLU A 649 37.76 -43.65 20.59
C GLU A 649 36.95 -42.58 21.39
N ILE A 650 37.06 -41.32 20.99
CA ILE A 650 36.31 -40.21 21.65
C ILE A 650 34.82 -40.36 21.28
N ASP A 651 33.96 -40.36 22.28
CA ASP A 651 32.53 -40.51 22.13
C ASP A 651 31.92 -39.46 21.14
N GLY A 652 31.12 -39.90 20.21
CA GLY A 652 30.47 -39.06 19.20
C GLY A 652 31.39 -38.56 18.07
N ALA A 653 32.71 -38.84 18.09
CA ALA A 653 33.63 -38.37 17.05
C ALA A 653 33.27 -38.90 15.65
N GLU A 654 32.86 -40.16 15.53
CA GLU A 654 32.44 -40.75 14.26
C GLU A 654 31.20 -40.06 13.69
N VAL A 655 30.22 -39.75 14.53
CA VAL A 655 28.98 -39.04 14.11
C VAL A 655 29.32 -37.66 13.64
N ARG A 656 30.15 -36.90 14.38
CA ARG A 656 30.61 -35.56 13.99
C ARG A 656 31.45 -35.55 12.73
N LEU A 657 32.31 -36.57 12.54
CA LEU A 657 33.10 -36.75 11.32
C LEU A 657 32.20 -36.94 10.08
N ASN A 658 31.22 -37.85 10.17
CA ASN A 658 30.31 -38.12 9.07
C ASN A 658 29.46 -36.86 8.73
N ALA A 659 28.97 -36.14 9.72
CA ALA A 659 28.23 -34.88 9.51
C ALA A 659 29.11 -33.83 8.85
N ALA A 660 30.32 -33.63 9.30
CA ALA A 660 31.25 -32.67 8.72
C ALA A 660 31.65 -33.01 7.28
N GLN A 661 31.88 -34.31 6.96
CA GLN A 661 32.14 -34.74 5.61
C GLN A 661 30.93 -34.52 4.68
N THR A 662 29.72 -34.71 5.19
CA THR A 662 28.48 -34.42 4.45
C THR A 662 28.37 -32.92 4.15
N LEU A 663 28.62 -32.08 5.15
CA LEU A 663 28.64 -30.61 4.96
C LEU A 663 29.70 -30.21 3.93
N LYS A 664 30.91 -30.79 4.02
CA LYS A 664 31.98 -30.54 3.05
C LYS A 664 31.54 -30.83 1.63
N LYS A 665 30.93 -31.96 1.40
CA LYS A 665 30.39 -32.34 0.09
C LYS A 665 29.37 -31.34 -0.45
N HIS A 666 28.44 -30.87 0.39
CA HIS A 666 27.48 -29.85 -0.01
C HIS A 666 28.13 -28.51 -0.38
N LEU A 667 29.11 -28.07 0.40
CA LEU A 667 29.85 -26.83 0.14
C LEU A 667 30.71 -26.95 -1.14
N GLU A 668 31.33 -28.10 -1.38
CA GLU A 668 32.11 -28.38 -2.61
C GLU A 668 31.22 -28.37 -3.84
N THR A 669 30.02 -28.93 -3.74
CA THR A 669 29.02 -28.88 -4.84
C THR A 669 28.58 -27.48 -5.16
N ILE A 670 28.36 -26.64 -4.13
CA ILE A 670 28.06 -25.20 -4.31
C ILE A 670 29.26 -24.48 -4.94
N LEU A 671 30.46 -24.73 -4.45
CA LEU A 671 31.70 -24.12 -4.95
C LEU A 671 31.98 -24.51 -6.42
N ALA A 672 31.76 -25.76 -6.77
CA ALA A 672 31.93 -26.26 -8.14
C ALA A 672 30.83 -25.74 -9.08
N GLY A 673 29.67 -25.36 -8.53
CA GLY A 673 28.52 -24.94 -9.32
C GLY A 673 27.92 -26.07 -10.15
N GLU A 674 28.00 -27.33 -9.63
CA GLU A 674 27.41 -28.49 -10.28
C GLU A 674 25.88 -28.51 -10.20
N ALA A 675 25.25 -29.25 -11.09
CA ALA A 675 23.81 -29.43 -11.09
C ALA A 675 23.29 -29.98 -9.74
N PRO A 676 22.22 -29.42 -9.17
CA PRO A 676 21.31 -28.37 -9.69
C PRO A 676 21.74 -26.91 -9.39
N TYR A 677 22.94 -26.67 -8.87
CA TYR A 677 23.39 -25.35 -8.40
C TYR A 677 24.02 -24.49 -9.49
N ASP A 678 24.39 -25.05 -10.61
CA ASP A 678 24.98 -24.39 -11.76
C ASP A 678 24.11 -23.28 -12.36
N ILE A 679 22.79 -23.38 -12.23
CA ILE A 679 21.84 -22.37 -12.69
C ILE A 679 21.86 -21.06 -11.89
N PHE A 680 22.48 -21.06 -10.70
CA PHE A 680 22.62 -19.86 -9.89
C PHE A 680 23.86 -19.04 -10.24
N VAL A 681 24.70 -19.51 -11.14
CA VAL A 681 25.93 -18.85 -11.61
C VAL A 681 25.67 -17.99 -12.85
N ARG A 682 24.73 -17.04 -12.75
CA ARG A 682 24.21 -16.22 -13.88
C ARG A 682 25.04 -15.00 -14.27
N TRP A 683 25.96 -14.62 -13.41
CA TRP A 683 26.83 -13.45 -13.59
C TRP A 683 28.06 -13.73 -14.44
N LYS A 684 28.26 -14.99 -14.83
CA LYS A 684 29.35 -15.41 -15.72
C LYS A 684 28.86 -15.64 -17.14
N PRO A 685 29.67 -15.40 -18.14
CA PRO A 685 29.44 -15.85 -19.51
C PRO A 685 29.23 -17.39 -19.56
N LEU A 686 28.50 -17.90 -20.55
CA LEU A 686 28.18 -19.32 -20.64
C LEU A 686 29.44 -20.21 -20.66
N ASN A 687 30.48 -19.81 -21.38
CA ASN A 687 31.74 -20.52 -21.45
C ASN A 687 32.51 -20.58 -20.13
N GLU A 688 32.12 -19.75 -19.14
CA GLU A 688 32.72 -19.71 -17.80
C GLU A 688 31.78 -20.30 -16.74
N GLN A 689 30.52 -20.60 -17.08
CA GLN A 689 29.51 -21.03 -16.11
C GLN A 689 29.54 -22.53 -15.81
N ALA A 690 30.22 -23.34 -16.59
CA ALA A 690 30.16 -24.78 -16.47
C ALA A 690 30.57 -25.30 -15.09
N ILE A 691 31.50 -24.64 -14.42
CA ILE A 691 32.01 -25.03 -13.13
C ILE A 691 32.28 -23.78 -12.27
N GLY A 692 31.93 -23.84 -11.03
CA GLY A 692 32.32 -22.88 -10.02
C GLY A 692 31.24 -21.85 -9.68
N TRP A 693 31.25 -21.47 -8.43
CA TRP A 693 30.38 -20.46 -7.82
C TRP A 693 31.18 -19.20 -7.48
N ASN A 694 30.64 -18.06 -7.85
CA ASN A 694 31.22 -16.78 -7.49
C ASN A 694 30.08 -15.81 -7.12
N PRO A 695 29.83 -15.58 -5.82
CA PRO A 695 28.71 -14.78 -5.38
C PRO A 695 28.84 -13.33 -5.88
N ASP A 696 27.76 -12.80 -6.44
CA ASP A 696 27.64 -11.37 -6.73
C ASP A 696 27.10 -10.65 -5.48
N ILE A 697 28.00 -10.05 -4.74
CA ILE A 697 27.68 -9.34 -3.49
C ILE A 697 26.69 -8.18 -3.75
N ASN A 698 26.75 -7.56 -4.90
CA ASN A 698 25.83 -6.47 -5.26
C ASN A 698 24.43 -6.95 -5.67
N ASP A 699 24.24 -8.23 -5.86
CA ASP A 699 22.93 -8.82 -6.15
C ASP A 699 22.04 -8.95 -4.90
N GLY A 700 22.63 -8.72 -3.74
CA GLY A 700 21.99 -8.77 -2.43
C GLY A 700 21.91 -10.16 -1.82
N VAL A 701 21.75 -10.19 -0.51
CA VAL A 701 21.71 -11.44 0.28
C VAL A 701 20.62 -12.39 -0.22
N ARG A 702 19.52 -11.85 -0.72
CA ARG A 702 18.39 -12.63 -1.22
C ARG A 702 18.78 -13.61 -2.32
N MET A 703 19.64 -13.21 -3.24
CA MET A 703 20.11 -14.08 -4.32
C MET A 703 21.25 -14.97 -3.86
N ASN A 704 22.22 -14.42 -3.19
CA ASN A 704 23.46 -15.11 -2.85
C ASN A 704 23.28 -16.24 -1.82
N ILE A 705 22.24 -16.19 -0.98
CA ILE A 705 21.93 -17.24 0.01
C ILE A 705 21.26 -18.48 -0.59
N ARG A 706 20.71 -18.38 -1.80
CA ARG A 706 19.92 -19.46 -2.43
C ARG A 706 20.67 -20.80 -2.54
N PRO A 707 21.90 -20.87 -3.04
CA PRO A 707 22.63 -22.12 -3.12
C PRO A 707 22.71 -22.87 -1.78
N PHE A 708 22.95 -22.14 -0.70
CA PHE A 708 23.07 -22.69 0.66
C PHE A 708 21.74 -23.24 1.20
N MET A 709 20.60 -22.69 0.76
CA MET A 709 19.25 -23.18 1.11
C MET A 709 18.78 -24.31 0.19
N SER A 710 19.38 -24.46 -0.99
CA SER A 710 18.92 -25.42 -2.03
C SER A 710 19.55 -26.81 -1.89
N VAL A 711 20.64 -26.95 -1.15
CA VAL A 711 21.23 -28.26 -0.82
C VAL A 711 20.30 -29.05 0.10
N PRO A 712 20.41 -30.40 0.14
CA PRO A 712 19.66 -31.24 1.08
C PRO A 712 19.85 -30.75 2.53
N ASP A 713 18.75 -30.75 3.29
CA ASP A 713 18.77 -30.29 4.68
C ASP A 713 19.69 -31.19 5.54
N VAL A 714 20.68 -30.60 6.19
CA VAL A 714 21.54 -31.31 7.17
C VAL A 714 20.84 -31.53 8.52
N SER A 715 19.69 -30.92 8.70
CA SER A 715 18.85 -31.08 9.90
C SER A 715 17.38 -31.29 9.54
N LYS A 716 16.51 -31.54 10.55
CA LYS A 716 15.06 -31.65 10.34
C LYS A 716 14.37 -30.32 9.97
N LYS A 717 15.12 -29.24 9.76
CA LYS A 717 14.59 -27.89 9.42
C LYS A 717 14.36 -27.77 7.93
N LYS A 718 13.14 -28.09 7.51
CA LYS A 718 12.71 -28.20 6.14
C LYS A 718 13.00 -26.92 5.32
N GLY A 719 13.82 -27.08 4.27
CA GLY A 719 14.20 -26.02 3.34
C GLY A 719 15.23 -25.03 3.88
N ALA A 720 15.99 -25.37 4.90
CA ALA A 720 17.12 -24.56 5.41
C ALA A 720 18.46 -24.97 4.75
N GLY A 721 18.54 -26.11 4.08
CA GLY A 721 19.80 -26.63 3.52
C GLY A 721 20.86 -26.81 4.60
N ILE A 722 21.98 -26.11 4.44
CA ILE A 722 23.10 -26.09 5.41
C ILE A 722 23.09 -24.90 6.34
N LEU A 723 22.00 -24.09 6.31
CA LEU A 723 21.85 -22.97 7.23
C LEU A 723 21.19 -23.41 8.54
N ARG A 724 21.54 -22.77 9.63
CA ARG A 724 20.99 -23.06 10.97
C ARG A 724 19.48 -22.92 11.06
N SER A 725 18.89 -22.03 10.24
CA SER A 725 17.46 -21.75 10.15
C SER A 725 17.12 -21.32 8.73
N LYS A 726 15.86 -21.43 8.34
CA LYS A 726 15.38 -20.95 7.04
C LYS A 726 14.95 -19.48 7.16
N PRO A 727 15.63 -18.51 6.52
CA PRO A 727 15.13 -17.16 6.40
C PRO A 727 13.83 -17.14 5.57
N ASN A 728 12.82 -16.41 6.00
CA ASN A 728 11.55 -16.27 5.27
C ASN A 728 11.68 -15.21 4.16
N ILE A 729 12.54 -15.47 3.18
CA ILE A 729 12.78 -14.58 2.04
C ILE A 729 11.67 -14.82 1.00
N LYS A 730 10.97 -13.76 0.61
CA LYS A 730 9.98 -13.82 -0.46
C LYS A 730 10.66 -13.62 -1.81
N TRP A 731 10.57 -14.63 -2.64
CA TRP A 731 11.06 -14.60 -4.02
C TRP A 731 9.91 -14.18 -4.94
N THR A 732 9.98 -12.99 -5.50
CA THR A 732 9.02 -12.54 -6.52
C THR A 732 9.70 -12.33 -7.86
N LYS A 733 10.92 -11.79 -7.85
CA LYS A 733 11.70 -11.48 -9.04
C LYS A 733 13.17 -11.38 -8.67
N ASP A 734 14.04 -11.90 -9.50
CA ASP A 734 15.49 -11.73 -9.34
C ASP A 734 15.92 -10.32 -9.78
N ARG A 735 17.04 -9.85 -9.26
CA ARG A 735 17.60 -8.53 -9.60
C ARG A 735 18.52 -8.62 -10.79
N GLY A 736 18.58 -7.56 -11.60
CA GLY A 736 19.46 -7.45 -12.75
C GLY A 736 19.02 -8.27 -13.95
N LYS A 737 19.97 -8.62 -14.81
CA LYS A 737 19.78 -9.41 -16.02
C LYS A 737 20.72 -10.60 -16.03
N ASP A 738 20.32 -11.69 -16.70
CA ASP A 738 21.22 -12.79 -17.01
C ASP A 738 22.24 -12.34 -18.09
N VAL A 739 23.35 -13.07 -18.20
CA VAL A 739 24.33 -12.87 -19.28
C VAL A 739 23.80 -13.42 -20.60
N GLU A 740 24.13 -12.77 -21.73
CA GLU A 740 23.60 -13.12 -23.05
C GLU A 740 23.94 -14.55 -23.48
N SER A 741 25.05 -15.07 -23.00
CA SER A 741 25.50 -16.45 -23.27
C SER A 741 24.79 -17.51 -22.43
N ALA A 742 23.96 -17.13 -21.45
CA ALA A 742 23.22 -18.09 -20.64
C ALA A 742 22.13 -18.79 -21.48
N PRO A 743 21.99 -20.14 -21.41
CA PRO A 743 20.99 -20.88 -22.18
C PRO A 743 19.56 -20.39 -21.96
N TRP A 744 19.27 -19.91 -20.77
CA TRP A 744 17.95 -19.40 -20.37
C TRP A 744 17.75 -17.90 -20.63
N TYR A 745 18.69 -17.20 -21.31
CA TYR A 745 18.63 -15.74 -21.52
C TYR A 745 17.31 -15.27 -22.16
N LYS A 746 16.78 -16.06 -23.10
CA LYS A 746 15.54 -15.75 -23.82
C LYS A 746 14.26 -16.23 -23.12
N LEU A 747 14.38 -17.00 -22.06
CA LEU A 747 13.18 -17.54 -21.37
C LEU A 747 12.29 -16.47 -20.77
N GLY A 748 12.82 -15.29 -20.46
CA GLY A 748 12.01 -14.17 -19.98
C GLY A 748 10.86 -13.80 -20.90
N LEU A 749 11.06 -13.86 -22.22
CA LEU A 749 10.03 -13.55 -23.22
C LEU A 749 8.80 -14.48 -23.11
N LYS A 750 8.99 -15.76 -22.73
CA LYS A 750 7.91 -16.73 -22.52
C LYS A 750 6.98 -16.33 -21.38
N TYR A 751 7.44 -15.51 -20.46
CA TYR A 751 6.70 -15.06 -19.27
C TYR A 751 6.33 -13.57 -19.31
N GLY A 752 6.42 -12.94 -20.49
CA GLY A 752 6.07 -11.53 -20.68
C GLY A 752 7.10 -10.52 -20.16
N GLU A 753 8.32 -11.00 -19.87
CA GLU A 753 9.46 -10.17 -19.47
C GLU A 753 10.40 -9.95 -20.67
N SER A 754 11.38 -9.07 -20.52
CA SER A 754 12.40 -8.83 -21.58
C SER A 754 13.46 -9.93 -21.59
N GLU A 755 14.20 -10.08 -22.70
CA GLU A 755 15.38 -10.94 -22.75
C GLU A 755 16.36 -10.61 -21.62
N GLY A 756 16.96 -11.62 -21.04
CA GLY A 756 17.90 -11.52 -19.94
C GLY A 756 17.28 -11.06 -18.60
N SER A 757 15.97 -10.98 -18.52
CA SER A 757 15.31 -10.68 -17.25
C SER A 757 15.54 -11.81 -16.26
N ARG A 758 16.06 -11.46 -15.08
CA ARG A 758 16.27 -12.40 -13.97
C ARG A 758 14.93 -12.62 -13.26
N ILE A 759 14.32 -13.76 -13.52
CA ILE A 759 13.07 -14.21 -12.92
C ILE A 759 13.34 -15.39 -11.99
N ASN A 760 12.57 -15.45 -10.90
CA ASN A 760 12.73 -16.51 -9.92
C ASN A 760 12.10 -17.83 -10.38
N ASP A 761 12.22 -18.88 -9.56
CA ASP A 761 11.71 -20.21 -9.85
C ASP A 761 10.16 -20.31 -9.93
N HIS A 762 9.42 -19.23 -9.59
CA HIS A 762 7.98 -19.17 -9.84
C HIS A 762 7.66 -18.94 -11.32
N HIS A 763 8.55 -18.28 -12.06
CA HIS A 763 8.37 -17.97 -13.46
C HIS A 763 9.12 -18.94 -14.35
N VAL A 764 10.39 -19.22 -14.03
CA VAL A 764 11.22 -20.17 -14.76
C VAL A 764 11.67 -21.24 -13.77
N SER A 765 11.12 -22.43 -13.90
CA SER A 765 11.46 -23.54 -13.00
C SER A 765 12.92 -23.97 -13.19
N LEU A 766 13.46 -24.63 -12.18
CA LEU A 766 14.76 -25.26 -12.25
C LEU A 766 14.87 -26.22 -13.46
N LYS A 767 13.79 -26.97 -13.67
CA LYS A 767 13.70 -27.93 -14.79
C LYS A 767 13.73 -27.23 -16.15
N ASP A 768 13.01 -26.10 -16.32
CA ASP A 768 13.02 -25.35 -17.57
C ASP A 768 14.40 -24.75 -17.87
N LYS A 769 15.12 -24.31 -16.84
CA LYS A 769 16.49 -23.79 -17.00
C LYS A 769 17.49 -24.91 -17.36
N GLN A 770 17.36 -26.06 -16.74
CA GLN A 770 18.17 -27.25 -17.08
C GLN A 770 17.90 -27.72 -18.51
N GLN A 771 16.62 -27.83 -18.90
CA GLN A 771 16.24 -28.17 -20.25
C GLN A 771 16.79 -27.20 -21.29
N ALA A 772 16.69 -25.90 -21.02
CA ALA A 772 17.25 -24.85 -21.90
C ALA A 772 18.77 -24.95 -22.05
N LYS A 773 19.47 -25.45 -21.01
CA LYS A 773 20.90 -25.72 -21.09
C LYS A 773 21.21 -26.94 -21.92
N GLU A 774 20.48 -28.07 -21.72
CA GLU A 774 20.61 -29.29 -22.50
C GLU A 774 20.29 -29.06 -23.99
N ASP A 775 19.31 -28.20 -24.31
CA ASP A 775 18.93 -27.89 -25.69
C ASP A 775 20.01 -27.08 -26.45
N LEU A 776 20.97 -26.51 -25.73
CA LEU A 776 22.09 -25.76 -26.32
C LEU A 776 23.38 -26.61 -26.50
N GLU A 777 23.56 -27.65 -25.69
CA GLU A 777 24.63 -28.65 -25.85
C GLU A 777 24.36 -29.60 -27.02
#